data_a6c8592b7c9a9989afbcf2cf995bb888
#
_entry.id   a6c8592b7c9a9989afbcf2cf995bb888
#
_cell.length_a   1.000
_cell.length_b   1.000
_cell.length_c   1.000
_cell.angle_alpha   90.00
_cell.angle_beta   90.00
_cell.angle_gamma   90.00
#
_symmetry.space_group_name_H-M   'P 1'
#
loop_
_entity.id
_entity.type
_entity.pdbx_description
1 polymer ?
#
loop_
_entity_poly.entity_id
_entity_poly.type
_entity_poly.pdbx_seq_one_letter_code
_entity_poly.pdbx_strand_id
1 'polypeptide(L)'
;MRQSSILLLFLNLITFSLYGQITGKVIDSSTEAPLEYATAALYKTSDRSLVSGVITLANGNFNIDNVVKGNYYLEISFMGYESKTIKSINVNKRNSLVHTGTIGLLLNNDELDEILIKAEKSAVIHKIDRQVYDSKAFQNTQGGSATDIVRNLPSVTINSQGEINVRGDQGFVLLINGKPIQGSPSDFLNQIPANAIVRVEMITAPSAKYDPEGQSGLLNIITKKGTINGSFSQINFNAGFPSIEDYDNKEPIHRYGIDAIYNIKKDKWNISLGAAYQRKDISGRREGFVYTIVDGVYTEFPSDGERSFDEENYSGRFTIDYTPNENNDFSFGFYAGKRDKARTADIIYNNQAYPVGDPDNKIFELTYLNENLRIRRGDFILGSLDYTHTFKNESKLSASVLYEYTQLGGPTTNRNLNYPDTENLIQDEYNTNDNPLNGFRTQIDYALKPFSFGTLETGYQFRTLNNRGDFYYGRRYNYDDDFERVDLFSSDIDLKRNIHSGYIQLSGTKDKWDYSAGLRLEVLDRELILADKAETTEETLNYNYEKLFPSAQLQYNLNETTALKTAYSKRVDRPSAFKLNPFREREHSETLEQGDKNLLPEFTDLVELGITKKLGKNNSLFATAYFKHVENLVNRVNQVYDGPPIDPQDPRFDNVVLDRIYSNVGTGQSLGVEFGSNFNITEKWSSFLGANVYNFKLDGQYNGKVVKGDATQYSLNLNSSYNFNDTATLQFTFNYLSERKTAQGEDSRFYSPNLSFKKSFLDNRVVATLQWQNMDLGLLNTNEQRITTAEPGSFFTTTNYVYEVDMIILNVAYTFRNTKNKSKFIDSEFGKKEF
;
A
#
# COMPACT_ATOMS: atom_id res chain seq x y z
N MET A 1 -0.13 -68.26 -60.48
CA MET A 1 -0.25 -67.90 -61.92
C MET A 1 -1.06 -66.58 -61.94
N ARG A 2 -0.41 -65.55 -62.55
CA ARG A 2 -0.91 -64.26 -63.03
C ARG A 2 -1.79 -63.44 -62.12
N GLN A 3 -1.29 -62.34 -61.36
CA GLN A 3 -0.87 -61.01 -61.87
C GLN A 3 -2.01 -60.30 -62.68
N SER A 4 -2.51 -59.24 -62.11
CA SER A 4 -2.78 -57.97 -62.80
C SER A 4 -2.89 -56.80 -61.82
N SER A 5 -1.93 -55.91 -61.96
CA SER A 5 -1.84 -54.61 -61.27
C SER A 5 -2.85 -53.65 -61.90
N ILE A 6 -3.60 -53.00 -61.08
CA ILE A 6 -4.32 -51.73 -61.41
C ILE A 6 -3.68 -50.56 -60.72
N LEU A 7 -2.99 -49.77 -61.51
CA LEU A 7 -2.36 -48.53 -61.19
C LEU A 7 -3.44 -47.44 -61.07
N LEU A 8 -3.85 -47.02 -59.87
CA LEU A 8 -4.72 -45.85 -59.68
C LEU A 8 -3.87 -44.62 -59.56
N LEU A 9 -3.86 -43.82 -60.62
CA LEU A 9 -3.25 -42.49 -60.69
C LEU A 9 -4.12 -41.53 -59.93
N PHE A 10 -3.72 -41.20 -58.70
CA PHE A 10 -4.33 -40.05 -57.95
C PHE A 10 -3.73 -38.78 -58.53
N LEU A 11 -4.48 -38.10 -59.32
CA LEU A 11 -4.22 -36.76 -59.82
C LEU A 11 -4.50 -35.79 -58.64
N ASN A 12 -3.48 -35.47 -57.90
CA ASN A 12 -3.55 -34.38 -56.93
C ASN A 12 -3.67 -33.05 -57.69
N LEU A 13 -4.88 -32.55 -57.78
CA LEU A 13 -5.12 -31.16 -58.15
C LEU A 13 -4.63 -30.26 -57.01
N ILE A 14 -3.36 -29.86 -57.08
CA ILE A 14 -2.84 -28.75 -56.26
C ILE A 14 -3.48 -27.49 -56.80
N THR A 15 -4.57 -27.05 -56.14
CA THR A 15 -5.10 -25.70 -56.32
C THR A 15 -4.10 -24.71 -55.77
N PHE A 16 -3.25 -24.15 -56.63
CA PHE A 16 -2.48 -22.96 -56.32
C PHE A 16 -3.46 -21.82 -56.03
N SER A 17 -3.82 -21.63 -54.75
CA SER A 17 -4.44 -20.40 -54.32
C SER A 17 -3.38 -19.29 -54.41
N LEU A 18 -3.46 -18.48 -55.47
CA LEU A 18 -2.65 -17.31 -55.66
C LEU A 18 -3.10 -16.28 -54.62
N TYR A 19 -2.38 -16.22 -53.50
CA TYR A 19 -2.54 -15.16 -52.53
C TYR A 19 -1.81 -13.90 -53.03
N GLY A 20 -2.39 -12.75 -52.75
CA GLY A 20 -1.76 -11.46 -52.99
C GLY A 20 -1.03 -10.94 -51.75
N GLN A 21 -0.20 -9.96 -51.98
CA GLN A 21 0.55 -9.25 -51.01
C GLN A 21 0.32 -7.75 -51.17
N ILE A 22 0.15 -7.02 -50.03
CA ILE A 22 -0.02 -5.56 -50.03
C ILE A 22 1.11 -4.97 -49.19
N THR A 23 1.91 -4.07 -49.78
CA THR A 23 3.04 -3.45 -49.12
C THR A 23 2.99 -1.93 -49.23
N GLY A 24 3.60 -1.25 -48.25
CA GLY A 24 3.69 0.21 -48.23
C GLY A 24 4.62 0.73 -47.19
N LYS A 25 4.78 2.03 -47.13
CA LYS A 25 5.58 2.73 -46.10
C LYS A 25 4.76 3.86 -45.49
N VAL A 26 4.75 3.96 -44.19
CA VAL A 26 4.06 5.04 -43.45
C VAL A 26 5.10 6.02 -42.91
N ILE A 27 4.90 7.31 -43.13
CA ILE A 27 5.76 8.40 -42.68
C ILE A 27 4.94 9.51 -42.04
N ASP A 28 5.56 10.31 -41.20
CA ASP A 28 5.04 11.62 -40.83
C ASP A 28 5.12 12.60 -42.00
N SER A 29 4.00 13.19 -42.40
CA SER A 29 3.94 14.12 -43.55
C SER A 29 4.73 15.41 -43.37
N SER A 30 5.04 15.81 -42.13
CA SER A 30 5.72 17.08 -41.83
C SER A 30 7.22 16.92 -41.68
N THR A 31 7.68 15.76 -41.15
CA THR A 31 9.09 15.50 -40.85
C THR A 31 9.72 14.48 -41.78
N GLU A 32 8.91 13.81 -42.62
CA GLU A 32 9.28 12.67 -43.48
C GLU A 32 9.89 11.48 -42.72
N ALA A 33 9.84 11.51 -41.36
CA ALA A 33 10.33 10.43 -40.52
C ALA A 33 9.42 9.20 -40.64
N PRO A 34 9.99 7.97 -40.68
CA PRO A 34 9.19 6.76 -40.71
C PRO A 34 8.40 6.61 -39.38
N LEU A 35 7.14 6.19 -39.49
CA LEU A 35 6.30 5.93 -38.33
C LEU A 35 6.33 4.43 -38.04
N GLU A 36 7.01 4.04 -36.97
CA GLU A 36 7.03 2.69 -36.45
C GLU A 36 5.75 2.43 -35.64
N TYR A 37 5.26 1.17 -35.72
CA TYR A 37 4.02 0.74 -35.02
C TYR A 37 2.71 1.43 -35.50
N ALA A 38 2.70 2.07 -36.66
CA ALA A 38 1.45 2.50 -37.24
C ALA A 38 0.64 1.26 -37.67
N THR A 39 -0.65 1.24 -37.43
CA THR A 39 -1.53 0.12 -37.78
C THR A 39 -1.97 0.26 -39.23
N ALA A 40 -1.78 -0.81 -40.00
CA ALA A 40 -2.31 -0.97 -41.37
C ALA A 40 -3.37 -2.07 -41.37
N ALA A 41 -4.64 -1.70 -41.37
CA ALA A 41 -5.79 -2.59 -41.31
C ALA A 41 -6.49 -2.71 -42.68
N LEU A 42 -6.60 -3.94 -43.21
CA LEU A 42 -7.21 -4.25 -44.50
C LEU A 42 -8.66 -4.70 -44.31
N TYR A 43 -9.59 -4.05 -45.02
CA TYR A 43 -11.01 -4.35 -44.97
C TYR A 43 -11.56 -4.71 -46.36
N LYS A 44 -12.55 -5.62 -46.40
CA LYS A 44 -13.32 -5.87 -47.63
C LYS A 44 -14.20 -4.67 -47.93
N THR A 45 -14.28 -4.31 -49.24
CA THR A 45 -15.15 -3.20 -49.68
C THR A 45 -16.63 -3.57 -49.62
N SER A 46 -16.97 -4.88 -49.69
CA SER A 46 -18.36 -5.36 -49.77
C SER A 46 -19.16 -5.25 -48.49
N ASP A 47 -18.54 -5.63 -47.39
CA ASP A 47 -19.18 -5.77 -46.05
C ASP A 47 -18.42 -5.07 -44.92
N ARG A 48 -17.33 -4.38 -45.23
CA ARG A 48 -16.44 -3.69 -44.30
C ARG A 48 -15.84 -4.61 -43.22
N SER A 49 -15.79 -5.90 -43.43
CA SER A 49 -15.17 -6.84 -42.50
C SER A 49 -13.63 -6.70 -42.54
N LEU A 50 -13.01 -6.77 -41.38
CA LEU A 50 -11.54 -6.79 -41.22
C LEU A 50 -11.01 -8.11 -41.80
N VAL A 51 -10.04 -8.02 -42.71
CA VAL A 51 -9.39 -9.17 -43.34
C VAL A 51 -8.08 -9.50 -42.71
N SER A 52 -7.27 -8.50 -42.48
CA SER A 52 -5.94 -8.59 -41.84
C SER A 52 -5.50 -7.24 -41.29
N GLY A 53 -4.65 -7.26 -40.30
CA GLY A 53 -4.03 -6.06 -39.72
C GLY A 53 -2.57 -6.34 -39.35
N VAL A 54 -1.69 -5.40 -39.70
CA VAL A 54 -0.26 -5.45 -39.37
C VAL A 54 0.19 -4.10 -38.82
N ILE A 55 1.33 -4.08 -38.17
CA ILE A 55 1.98 -2.84 -37.73
C ILE A 55 3.21 -2.57 -38.60
N THR A 56 3.56 -1.31 -38.74
CA THR A 56 4.77 -0.88 -39.43
C THR A 56 6.03 -1.19 -38.64
N LEU A 57 7.11 -1.53 -39.34
CA LEU A 57 8.44 -1.73 -38.81
C LEU A 57 9.15 -0.39 -38.50
N ALA A 58 10.33 -0.42 -37.87
CA ALA A 58 11.13 0.76 -37.51
C ALA A 58 11.46 1.69 -38.72
N ASN A 59 11.48 1.16 -39.93
CA ASN A 59 11.66 1.91 -41.16
C ASN A 59 10.35 2.43 -41.77
N GLY A 60 9.21 2.26 -41.07
CA GLY A 60 7.87 2.61 -41.49
C GLY A 60 7.22 1.66 -42.49
N ASN A 61 7.88 0.58 -42.91
CA ASN A 61 7.34 -0.38 -43.90
C ASN A 61 6.34 -1.33 -43.26
N PHE A 62 5.31 -1.70 -43.99
CA PHE A 62 4.38 -2.76 -43.64
C PHE A 62 4.19 -3.75 -44.81
N ASN A 63 3.82 -4.98 -44.45
CA ASN A 63 3.54 -6.04 -45.41
C ASN A 63 2.36 -6.90 -44.94
N ILE A 64 1.30 -6.95 -45.74
CA ILE A 64 0.13 -7.82 -45.53
C ILE A 64 0.19 -8.97 -46.51
N ASP A 65 0.53 -10.15 -46.01
CA ASP A 65 0.62 -11.38 -46.81
C ASP A 65 -0.69 -12.16 -46.86
N ASN A 66 -0.78 -13.10 -47.76
CA ASN A 66 -1.86 -14.07 -47.90
C ASN A 66 -3.26 -13.44 -48.15
N VAL A 67 -3.31 -12.32 -48.89
CA VAL A 67 -4.57 -11.63 -49.22
C VAL A 67 -5.27 -12.37 -50.32
N VAL A 68 -6.50 -12.80 -50.08
CA VAL A 68 -7.35 -13.48 -51.09
C VAL A 68 -7.74 -12.47 -52.17
N LYS A 69 -7.94 -12.96 -53.38
CA LYS A 69 -8.41 -12.18 -54.51
C LYS A 69 -9.75 -11.46 -54.18
N GLY A 70 -9.78 -10.15 -54.36
CA GLY A 70 -10.95 -9.31 -53.99
C GLY A 70 -10.69 -7.82 -54.09
N ASN A 71 -11.72 -7.05 -53.74
CA ASN A 71 -11.65 -5.58 -53.61
C ASN A 71 -11.59 -5.20 -52.13
N TYR A 72 -10.63 -4.33 -51.80
CA TYR A 72 -10.33 -3.94 -50.44
C TYR A 72 -10.12 -2.43 -50.31
N TYR A 73 -10.16 -1.96 -49.10
CA TYR A 73 -9.58 -0.68 -48.69
C TYR A 73 -8.65 -0.88 -47.48
N LEU A 74 -7.64 -0.05 -47.37
CA LEU A 74 -6.64 -0.10 -46.30
C LEU A 74 -6.81 1.16 -45.47
N GLU A 75 -6.94 0.98 -44.18
CA GLU A 75 -6.94 2.06 -43.22
C GLU A 75 -5.60 2.08 -42.45
N ILE A 76 -4.92 3.22 -42.52
CA ILE A 76 -3.67 3.46 -41.79
C ILE A 76 -3.99 4.38 -40.62
N SER A 77 -3.67 3.95 -39.42
CA SER A 77 -3.83 4.76 -38.22
C SER A 77 -2.60 4.72 -37.34
N PHE A 78 -2.28 5.85 -36.77
CA PHE A 78 -1.22 5.96 -35.77
C PHE A 78 -1.63 6.98 -34.71
N MET A 79 -1.23 6.71 -33.45
CA MET A 79 -1.64 7.55 -32.31
C MET A 79 -1.11 8.98 -32.47
N GLY A 80 -2.01 9.96 -32.48
CA GLY A 80 -1.69 11.37 -32.67
C GLY A 80 -1.68 11.85 -34.12
N TYR A 81 -2.06 11.01 -35.08
CA TYR A 81 -2.17 11.33 -36.50
C TYR A 81 -3.60 11.12 -37.02
N GLU A 82 -3.97 11.85 -38.06
CA GLU A 82 -5.21 11.61 -38.78
C GLU A 82 -5.14 10.25 -39.47
N SER A 83 -6.19 9.42 -39.29
CA SER A 83 -6.32 8.14 -40.00
C SER A 83 -6.48 8.37 -41.51
N LYS A 84 -5.73 7.63 -42.30
CA LYS A 84 -5.78 7.74 -43.76
C LYS A 84 -6.30 6.46 -44.39
N THR A 85 -7.35 6.60 -45.20
CA THR A 85 -7.94 5.46 -45.93
C THR A 85 -7.47 5.45 -47.37
N ILE A 86 -6.85 4.34 -47.79
CA ILE A 86 -6.50 4.05 -49.19
C ILE A 86 -7.64 3.20 -49.78
N LYS A 87 -8.44 3.83 -50.66
CA LYS A 87 -9.59 3.20 -51.31
C LYS A 87 -9.16 2.43 -52.55
N SER A 88 -9.98 1.47 -52.96
CA SER A 88 -9.88 0.76 -54.26
C SER A 88 -8.60 -0.07 -54.46
N ILE A 89 -8.23 -0.86 -53.45
CA ILE A 89 -7.19 -1.87 -53.58
C ILE A 89 -7.82 -3.13 -54.23
N ASN A 90 -7.36 -3.47 -55.44
CA ASN A 90 -7.82 -4.66 -56.15
C ASN A 90 -6.70 -5.70 -56.23
N VAL A 91 -6.91 -6.84 -55.56
CA VAL A 91 -6.01 -7.99 -55.62
C VAL A 91 -6.58 -9.00 -56.60
N ASN A 92 -5.84 -9.28 -57.71
CA ASN A 92 -6.26 -10.22 -58.75
C ASN A 92 -5.06 -10.98 -59.35
N LYS A 93 -5.26 -11.91 -60.28
CA LYS A 93 -4.21 -12.71 -60.92
C LYS A 93 -3.12 -11.89 -61.64
N ARG A 94 -3.44 -10.68 -62.11
CA ARG A 94 -2.46 -9.81 -62.78
C ARG A 94 -1.81 -8.80 -61.82
N ASN A 95 -2.43 -8.59 -60.66
CA ASN A 95 -1.96 -7.66 -59.63
C ASN A 95 -1.96 -8.38 -58.26
N SER A 96 -1.10 -9.35 -58.11
CA SER A 96 -0.91 -10.13 -56.88
C SER A 96 -0.02 -9.41 -55.88
N LEU A 97 0.84 -8.51 -56.30
CA LEU A 97 1.63 -7.61 -55.48
C LEU A 97 1.12 -6.17 -55.63
N VAL A 98 0.50 -5.66 -54.62
CA VAL A 98 -0.02 -4.28 -54.59
C VAL A 98 0.90 -3.41 -53.72
N HIS A 99 1.52 -2.44 -54.35
CA HIS A 99 2.34 -1.41 -53.68
C HIS A 99 1.48 -0.17 -53.45
N THR A 100 1.25 0.19 -52.16
CA THR A 100 0.48 1.40 -51.80
C THR A 100 1.33 2.66 -51.81
N GLY A 101 2.66 2.53 -52.01
CA GLY A 101 3.61 3.65 -51.99
C GLY A 101 3.87 4.15 -50.54
N THR A 102 4.37 5.38 -50.49
CA THR A 102 4.61 6.09 -49.23
C THR A 102 3.34 6.82 -48.82
N ILE A 103 2.86 6.53 -47.61
CA ILE A 103 1.62 7.07 -47.04
C ILE A 103 2.03 8.02 -45.90
N GLY A 104 1.93 9.32 -46.19
CA GLY A 104 2.12 10.35 -45.15
C GLY A 104 0.88 10.50 -44.30
N LEU A 105 1.04 10.43 -42.98
CA LEU A 105 0.02 10.80 -42.02
C LEU A 105 0.29 12.24 -41.54
N LEU A 106 -0.75 13.05 -41.43
CA LEU A 106 -0.69 14.39 -40.88
C LEU A 106 -0.86 14.28 -39.36
N LEU A 107 -0.05 14.99 -38.59
CA LEU A 107 -0.33 15.22 -37.17
C LEU A 107 -1.72 15.86 -37.08
N ASN A 108 -2.57 15.23 -36.29
CA ASN A 108 -3.91 15.78 -36.05
C ASN A 108 -3.80 17.04 -35.21
N ASN A 109 -3.74 18.22 -35.89
CA ASN A 109 -3.66 19.54 -35.27
C ASN A 109 -5.03 20.12 -34.94
N ASP A 110 -6.09 19.53 -35.47
CA ASP A 110 -7.42 19.91 -35.06
C ASP A 110 -7.72 19.30 -33.69
N GLU A 111 -8.31 20.13 -32.86
CA GLU A 111 -8.91 19.70 -31.60
C GLU A 111 -9.49 18.32 -31.81
N LEU A 112 -8.87 17.32 -31.19
CA LEU A 112 -9.59 16.13 -30.85
C LEU A 112 -10.77 16.63 -30.01
N ASP A 113 -11.87 17.00 -30.66
CA ASP A 113 -13.16 16.74 -30.09
C ASP A 113 -13.02 15.30 -29.59
N GLU A 114 -12.91 15.22 -28.33
CA GLU A 114 -12.88 14.02 -27.58
C GLU A 114 -14.00 13.12 -28.13
N ILE A 115 -13.72 12.30 -29.16
CA ILE A 115 -14.28 10.97 -29.08
C ILE A 115 -13.58 10.42 -27.85
N LEU A 116 -14.08 10.84 -26.70
CA LEU A 116 -14.13 10.07 -25.53
C LEU A 116 -14.65 8.70 -25.95
N ILE A 117 -13.75 7.82 -26.32
CA ILE A 117 -13.96 6.45 -25.89
C ILE A 117 -13.90 6.60 -24.37
N LYS A 118 -15.05 6.94 -23.78
CA LYS A 118 -15.41 6.71 -22.39
C LYS A 118 -15.48 5.20 -22.15
N ALA A 119 -14.40 4.49 -22.44
CA ALA A 119 -14.07 3.35 -21.64
C ALA A 119 -13.58 3.99 -20.35
N GLU A 120 -14.46 4.27 -19.40
CA GLU A 120 -14.07 4.42 -18.01
C GLU A 120 -13.22 3.20 -17.73
N LYS A 121 -11.91 3.43 -17.55
CA LYS A 121 -11.00 2.35 -17.16
C LYS A 121 -11.59 1.76 -15.89
N SER A 122 -11.79 0.45 -15.87
CA SER A 122 -12.20 -0.24 -14.63
C SER A 122 -11.37 0.32 -13.48
N ALA A 123 -12.02 0.68 -12.37
CA ALA A 123 -11.35 1.17 -11.18
C ALA A 123 -10.27 0.18 -10.70
N VAL A 124 -10.40 -1.09 -11.07
CA VAL A 124 -9.51 -2.18 -10.72
C VAL A 124 -9.13 -2.99 -11.97
N ILE A 125 -7.83 -3.25 -12.14
CA ILE A 125 -7.28 -4.14 -13.16
C ILE A 125 -6.63 -5.32 -12.44
N HIS A 126 -7.05 -6.54 -12.78
CA HIS A 126 -6.48 -7.77 -12.24
C HIS A 126 -5.39 -8.30 -13.18
N LYS A 127 -4.21 -8.54 -12.62
CA LYS A 127 -3.09 -9.23 -13.27
C LYS A 127 -2.83 -10.54 -12.54
N ILE A 128 -1.98 -11.39 -13.10
CA ILE A 128 -1.64 -12.68 -12.49
C ILE A 128 -1.07 -12.52 -11.08
N ASP A 129 -0.25 -11.50 -10.86
CA ASP A 129 0.52 -11.26 -9.63
C ASP A 129 -0.06 -10.15 -8.73
N ARG A 130 -0.91 -9.27 -9.28
CA ARG A 130 -1.37 -8.07 -8.57
C ARG A 130 -2.75 -7.59 -8.97
N GLN A 131 -3.32 -6.79 -8.07
CA GLN A 131 -4.51 -5.96 -8.33
C GLN A 131 -4.05 -4.51 -8.43
N VAL A 132 -4.47 -3.81 -9.47
CA VAL A 132 -4.08 -2.42 -9.75
C VAL A 132 -5.30 -1.52 -9.60
N TYR A 133 -5.21 -0.56 -8.71
CA TYR A 133 -6.26 0.41 -8.39
C TYR A 133 -5.87 1.79 -8.91
N ASP A 134 -6.67 2.36 -9.82
CA ASP A 134 -6.45 3.73 -10.32
C ASP A 134 -6.85 4.75 -9.24
N SER A 135 -5.93 5.65 -8.87
CA SER A 135 -6.20 6.68 -7.85
C SER A 135 -7.33 7.64 -8.23
N LYS A 136 -7.62 7.80 -9.52
CA LYS A 136 -8.71 8.66 -10.02
C LYS A 136 -10.10 8.12 -9.68
N ALA A 137 -10.22 6.82 -9.39
CA ALA A 137 -11.48 6.22 -8.95
C ALA A 137 -11.89 6.68 -7.55
N PHE A 138 -10.94 7.21 -6.74
CA PHE A 138 -11.15 7.59 -5.36
C PHE A 138 -11.10 9.12 -5.20
N GLN A 139 -12.20 9.80 -5.50
CA GLN A 139 -12.25 11.27 -5.50
C GLN A 139 -12.28 11.88 -4.11
N ASN A 140 -12.80 11.14 -3.12
CA ASN A 140 -12.82 11.51 -1.71
C ASN A 140 -11.42 11.61 -1.07
N THR A 141 -10.37 11.23 -1.81
CA THR A 141 -9.00 11.24 -1.31
C THR A 141 -8.19 12.46 -1.76
N GLN A 142 -8.76 13.29 -2.63
CA GLN A 142 -8.07 14.47 -3.13
C GLN A 142 -7.77 15.46 -1.99
N GLY A 143 -6.54 15.94 -1.92
CA GLY A 143 -6.06 16.78 -0.82
C GLY A 143 -5.70 16.03 0.46
N GLY A 144 -5.91 14.70 0.50
CA GLY A 144 -5.43 13.82 1.54
C GLY A 144 -4.07 13.19 1.24
N SER A 145 -3.79 12.07 1.90
CA SER A 145 -2.56 11.28 1.76
C SER A 145 -2.78 9.94 1.04
N ALA A 146 -1.71 9.19 0.83
CA ALA A 146 -1.80 7.83 0.31
C ALA A 146 -2.65 6.92 1.21
N THR A 147 -2.66 7.13 2.51
CA THR A 147 -3.51 6.41 3.48
C THR A 147 -4.98 6.50 3.11
N ASP A 148 -5.45 7.67 2.66
CA ASP A 148 -6.84 7.87 2.28
C ASP A 148 -7.22 7.09 1.01
N ILE A 149 -6.26 6.91 0.06
CA ILE A 149 -6.48 6.03 -1.10
C ILE A 149 -6.52 4.57 -0.68
N VAL A 150 -5.55 4.14 0.14
CA VAL A 150 -5.38 2.75 0.55
C VAL A 150 -6.58 2.26 1.37
N ARG A 151 -7.22 3.13 2.16
CA ARG A 151 -8.46 2.85 2.91
C ARG A 151 -9.61 2.34 2.04
N ASN A 152 -9.64 2.69 0.75
CA ASN A 152 -10.71 2.29 -0.15
C ASN A 152 -10.46 0.93 -0.85
N LEU A 153 -9.33 0.25 -0.58
CA LEU A 153 -9.01 -1.04 -1.18
C LEU A 153 -9.74 -2.19 -0.46
N PRO A 154 -10.22 -3.23 -1.17
CA PRO A 154 -11.09 -4.28 -0.62
C PRO A 154 -10.54 -5.00 0.59
N SER A 155 -9.26 -5.35 0.55
CA SER A 155 -8.60 -6.14 1.60
C SER A 155 -7.89 -5.29 2.63
N VAL A 156 -8.01 -3.96 2.55
CA VAL A 156 -7.37 -3.03 3.47
C VAL A 156 -8.39 -2.52 4.47
N THR A 157 -8.04 -2.58 5.73
CA THR A 157 -8.79 -1.97 6.82
C THR A 157 -7.88 -1.04 7.60
N ILE A 158 -8.42 0.08 8.03
CA ILE A 158 -7.75 1.03 8.92
C ILE A 158 -8.64 1.20 10.13
N ASN A 159 -8.10 0.87 11.30
CA ASN A 159 -8.83 0.99 12.55
C ASN A 159 -8.80 2.42 13.09
N SER A 160 -9.47 2.65 14.22
CA SER A 160 -9.53 3.95 14.90
C SER A 160 -8.14 4.48 15.33
N GLN A 161 -7.17 3.62 15.53
CA GLN A 161 -5.81 4.01 15.90
C GLN A 161 -4.94 4.40 14.68
N GLY A 162 -5.47 4.26 13.46
CA GLY A 162 -4.75 4.51 12.21
C GLY A 162 -3.86 3.35 11.76
N GLU A 163 -4.00 2.19 12.38
CA GLU A 163 -3.27 0.99 11.98
C GLU A 163 -3.86 0.41 10.71
N ILE A 164 -2.99 0.17 9.74
CA ILE A 164 -3.36 -0.38 8.44
C ILE A 164 -3.16 -1.89 8.46
N ASN A 165 -4.23 -2.62 8.13
CA ASN A 165 -4.21 -4.06 8.02
C ASN A 165 -4.55 -4.48 6.58
N VAL A 166 -3.81 -5.44 6.06
CA VAL A 166 -4.10 -6.11 4.79
C VAL A 166 -4.56 -7.53 5.11
N ARG A 167 -5.83 -7.86 4.77
CA ARG A 167 -6.45 -9.15 5.12
C ARG A 167 -6.34 -9.48 6.63
N GLY A 168 -6.52 -8.46 7.47
CA GLY A 168 -6.51 -8.59 8.93
C GLY A 168 -5.14 -8.61 9.59
N ASP A 169 -4.06 -8.30 8.86
CA ASP A 169 -2.70 -8.39 9.33
C ASP A 169 -1.91 -7.12 9.00
N GLN A 170 -1.05 -6.65 9.91
CA GLN A 170 -0.19 -5.47 9.75
C GLN A 170 1.11 -5.77 8.99
N GLY A 171 1.48 -7.03 8.86
CA GLY A 171 2.73 -7.47 8.24
C GLY A 171 2.72 -7.36 6.71
N PHE A 172 2.60 -6.17 6.13
CA PHE A 172 2.79 -5.91 4.70
C PHE A 172 3.98 -4.99 4.46
N VAL A 173 4.63 -5.09 3.30
CA VAL A 173 5.72 -4.19 2.92
C VAL A 173 5.19 -3.10 2.00
N LEU A 174 5.51 -1.85 2.32
CA LEU A 174 5.23 -0.70 1.48
C LEU A 174 6.35 -0.53 0.45
N LEU A 175 5.95 -0.35 -0.82
CA LEU A 175 6.83 0.04 -1.91
C LEU A 175 6.44 1.43 -2.41
N ILE A 176 7.42 2.26 -2.72
CA ILE A 176 7.22 3.52 -3.48
C ILE A 176 7.93 3.36 -4.83
N ASN A 177 7.16 3.37 -5.91
CA ASN A 177 7.68 3.13 -7.28
C ASN A 177 8.52 1.85 -7.39
N GLY A 178 8.09 0.78 -6.70
CA GLY A 178 8.79 -0.49 -6.66
C GLY A 178 9.95 -0.57 -5.66
N LYS A 179 10.26 0.50 -4.92
CA LYS A 179 11.33 0.54 -3.90
C LYS A 179 10.75 0.25 -2.52
N PRO A 180 11.15 -0.83 -1.85
CA PRO A 180 10.65 -1.17 -0.53
C PRO A 180 11.18 -0.24 0.53
N ILE A 181 10.33 0.02 1.52
CA ILE A 181 10.62 0.86 2.69
C ILE A 181 10.70 -0.03 3.92
N GLN A 182 11.66 0.24 4.80
CA GLN A 182 11.90 -0.54 6.02
C GLN A 182 11.21 0.06 7.26
N GLY A 183 10.88 1.37 7.21
CA GLY A 183 10.16 2.05 8.27
C GLY A 183 8.68 1.68 8.33
N SER A 184 7.94 2.30 9.27
CA SER A 184 6.50 2.07 9.43
C SER A 184 5.70 2.45 8.17
N PRO A 185 4.96 1.53 7.53
CA PRO A 185 4.17 1.85 6.35
C PRO A 185 3.18 3.00 6.56
N SER A 186 2.55 3.08 7.75
CA SER A 186 1.59 4.14 8.07
C SER A 186 2.22 5.52 8.08
N ASP A 187 3.47 5.63 8.56
CA ASP A 187 4.18 6.91 8.62
C ASP A 187 4.50 7.45 7.23
N PHE A 188 4.94 6.58 6.33
CA PHE A 188 5.23 6.96 4.94
C PHE A 188 3.97 7.27 4.14
N LEU A 189 2.92 6.44 4.28
CA LEU A 189 1.67 6.65 3.55
C LEU A 189 1.01 7.99 3.91
N ASN A 190 1.11 8.43 5.15
CA ASN A 190 0.60 9.73 5.58
C ASN A 190 1.36 10.93 4.98
N GLN A 191 2.62 10.74 4.59
CA GLN A 191 3.46 11.81 4.03
C GLN A 191 3.40 11.91 2.50
N ILE A 192 2.78 10.93 1.80
CA ILE A 192 2.64 10.96 0.34
C ILE A 192 1.30 11.61 -0.01
N PRO A 193 1.29 12.78 -0.65
CA PRO A 193 0.04 13.42 -1.08
C PRO A 193 -0.74 12.51 -2.05
N ALA A 194 -2.03 12.34 -1.84
CA ALA A 194 -2.88 11.54 -2.72
C ALA A 194 -2.84 12.02 -4.17
N ASN A 195 -2.74 13.34 -4.38
CA ASN A 195 -2.62 13.95 -5.69
C ASN A 195 -1.34 13.57 -6.44
N ALA A 196 -0.31 13.11 -5.74
CA ALA A 196 0.94 12.64 -6.34
C ALA A 196 0.85 11.22 -6.91
N ILE A 197 -0.21 10.47 -6.59
CA ILE A 197 -0.35 9.05 -6.90
C ILE A 197 -1.10 8.85 -8.21
N VAL A 198 -0.64 7.91 -9.03
CA VAL A 198 -1.33 7.44 -10.24
C VAL A 198 -2.18 6.24 -9.93
N ARG A 199 -1.62 5.26 -9.21
CA ARG A 199 -2.26 4.00 -8.88
C ARG A 199 -1.63 3.36 -7.66
N VAL A 200 -2.37 2.44 -7.07
CA VAL A 200 -1.90 1.55 -6.01
C VAL A 200 -1.95 0.11 -6.53
N GLU A 201 -0.89 -0.64 -6.30
CA GLU A 201 -0.80 -2.04 -6.69
C GLU A 201 -0.75 -2.90 -5.42
N MET A 202 -1.70 -3.82 -5.29
CA MET A 202 -1.76 -4.81 -4.22
C MET A 202 -1.24 -6.14 -4.75
N ILE A 203 -0.17 -6.67 -4.15
CA ILE A 203 0.49 -7.91 -4.54
C ILE A 203 0.40 -8.87 -3.34
N THR A 204 -0.60 -9.74 -3.31
CA THR A 204 -0.87 -10.61 -2.16
C THR A 204 0.02 -11.85 -2.12
N ALA A 205 0.38 -12.38 -3.28
CA ALA A 205 1.30 -13.51 -3.42
C ALA A 205 2.50 -13.12 -4.30
N PRO A 206 3.47 -12.35 -3.77
CA PRO A 206 4.61 -11.87 -4.55
C PRO A 206 5.50 -13.01 -5.08
N SER A 207 6.10 -12.79 -6.23
CA SER A 207 7.04 -13.73 -6.85
C SER A 207 8.41 -13.74 -6.14
N ALA A 208 9.27 -14.72 -6.46
CA ALA A 208 10.60 -14.90 -5.86
C ALA A 208 11.56 -13.72 -6.06
N LYS A 209 11.33 -12.87 -7.04
CA LYS A 209 12.07 -11.64 -7.30
C LYS A 209 11.93 -10.63 -6.16
N TYR A 210 10.77 -10.60 -5.52
CA TYR A 210 10.51 -9.70 -4.40
C TYR A 210 11.08 -10.27 -3.10
N ASP A 211 11.40 -9.35 -2.19
CA ASP A 211 11.73 -9.68 -0.81
C ASP A 211 10.58 -10.48 -0.17
N PRO A 212 10.84 -11.60 0.51
CA PRO A 212 9.81 -12.38 1.18
C PRO A 212 9.27 -11.71 2.44
N GLU A 213 9.81 -10.56 2.85
CA GLU A 213 9.27 -9.79 3.98
C GLU A 213 7.84 -9.32 3.71
N GLY A 214 7.01 -9.32 4.76
CA GLY A 214 5.60 -8.94 4.70
C GLY A 214 4.68 -10.12 4.46
N GLN A 215 4.18 -10.69 5.54
CA GLN A 215 3.32 -11.89 5.52
C GLN A 215 1.96 -11.69 4.81
N SER A 216 1.51 -10.44 4.66
CA SER A 216 0.25 -10.10 3.96
C SER A 216 0.46 -9.55 2.55
N GLY A 217 1.71 -9.58 2.04
CA GLY A 217 2.05 -9.16 0.70
C GLY A 217 2.69 -7.77 0.62
N LEU A 218 2.58 -7.15 -0.55
CA LEU A 218 3.20 -5.86 -0.87
C LEU A 218 2.13 -4.85 -1.30
N LEU A 219 2.29 -3.62 -0.88
CA LEU A 219 1.49 -2.48 -1.32
C LEU A 219 2.40 -1.48 -2.04
N ASN A 220 2.24 -1.33 -3.34
CA ASN A 220 3.11 -0.48 -4.16
C ASN A 220 2.40 0.80 -4.58
N ILE A 221 2.92 1.94 -4.15
CA ILE A 221 2.42 3.28 -4.50
C ILE A 221 3.16 3.77 -5.73
N ILE A 222 2.47 3.95 -6.84
CA ILE A 222 3.05 4.49 -8.08
C ILE A 222 2.73 5.98 -8.19
N THR A 223 3.78 6.79 -8.21
CA THR A 223 3.66 8.25 -8.30
C THR A 223 3.67 8.75 -9.74
N LYS A 224 3.14 9.96 -9.96
CA LYS A 224 3.07 10.60 -11.28
C LYS A 224 4.46 10.89 -11.84
N LYS A 225 4.68 10.52 -13.11
CA LYS A 225 5.85 10.87 -13.92
C LYS A 225 5.39 11.50 -15.25
N GLY A 226 6.18 12.37 -15.83
CA GLY A 226 5.90 12.94 -17.16
C GLY A 226 6.19 11.91 -18.28
N THR A 227 5.40 11.93 -19.36
CA THR A 227 5.45 10.85 -20.37
C THR A 227 5.60 11.32 -21.81
N ILE A 228 5.32 12.60 -22.07
CA ILE A 228 5.43 13.22 -23.40
C ILE A 228 6.38 14.40 -23.28
N ASN A 229 7.17 14.66 -24.33
CA ASN A 229 8.00 15.86 -24.40
C ASN A 229 7.16 17.11 -24.10
N GLY A 230 7.56 17.86 -23.09
CA GLY A 230 6.84 19.02 -22.58
C GLY A 230 6.90 19.10 -21.05
N SER A 231 6.20 20.08 -20.50
CA SER A 231 6.12 20.27 -19.06
C SER A 231 4.66 20.23 -18.57
N PHE A 232 4.53 19.74 -17.35
CA PHE A 232 3.28 19.69 -16.61
C PHE A 232 3.54 20.13 -15.18
N SER A 233 2.70 21.02 -14.65
CA SER A 233 2.72 21.37 -13.24
C SER A 233 1.31 21.43 -12.67
N GLN A 234 1.18 21.07 -11.41
CA GLN A 234 -0.05 21.11 -10.65
C GLN A 234 0.26 21.61 -9.24
N ILE A 235 -0.58 22.50 -8.75
CA ILE A 235 -0.55 22.96 -7.36
C ILE A 235 -1.93 22.62 -6.77
N ASN A 236 -1.94 22.09 -5.56
CA ASN A 236 -3.15 21.76 -4.82
C ASN A 236 -3.13 22.49 -3.48
N PHE A 237 -4.27 23.01 -3.08
CA PHE A 237 -4.52 23.61 -1.77
C PHE A 237 -5.63 22.81 -1.10
N ASN A 238 -5.48 22.52 0.18
CA ASN A 238 -6.54 21.99 1.01
C ASN A 238 -6.77 22.85 2.24
N ALA A 239 -8.02 22.89 2.68
CA ALA A 239 -8.43 23.53 3.92
C ALA A 239 -9.59 22.73 4.52
N GLY A 240 -9.50 22.41 5.82
CA GLY A 240 -10.55 21.73 6.56
C GLY A 240 -11.10 22.64 7.65
N PHE A 241 -12.39 22.48 7.92
CA PHE A 241 -13.06 23.17 9.02
C PHE A 241 -13.13 22.23 10.23
N PRO A 242 -13.16 22.77 11.46
CA PRO A 242 -13.49 21.99 12.65
C PRO A 242 -14.83 21.26 12.47
N SER A 243 -15.02 20.15 13.18
CA SER A 243 -16.34 19.51 13.23
C SER A 243 -17.36 20.41 13.96
N ILE A 244 -18.64 20.08 13.79
CA ILE A 244 -19.73 20.77 14.49
C ILE A 244 -19.75 20.35 15.97
N GLU A 245 -19.39 19.09 16.25
CA GLU A 245 -19.31 18.54 17.59
C GLU A 245 -18.05 19.05 18.30
N ASP A 246 -18.22 19.46 19.54
CA ASP A 246 -17.14 19.89 20.43
C ASP A 246 -16.67 18.70 21.27
N TYR A 247 -15.37 18.45 21.24
CA TYR A 247 -14.70 17.35 21.95
C TYR A 247 -13.99 17.83 23.21
N ASP A 248 -14.16 19.10 23.60
CA ASP A 248 -13.46 19.73 24.73
C ASP A 248 -11.94 19.59 24.68
N ASN A 249 -11.38 19.62 23.47
CA ASN A 249 -9.94 19.52 23.30
C ASN A 249 -9.23 20.84 23.57
N LYS A 250 -8.04 20.78 24.18
CA LYS A 250 -7.24 21.92 24.64
C LYS A 250 -6.80 22.85 23.52
N GLU A 251 -6.37 22.27 22.41
CA GLU A 251 -5.83 23.01 21.27
C GLU A 251 -6.87 23.11 20.14
N PRO A 252 -6.94 24.27 19.45
CA PRO A 252 -7.83 24.42 18.31
C PRO A 252 -7.34 23.61 17.10
N ILE A 253 -8.28 23.09 16.32
CA ILE A 253 -8.01 22.28 15.14
C ILE A 253 -7.46 23.11 13.97
N HIS A 254 -6.37 22.65 13.37
CA HIS A 254 -5.78 23.23 12.17
C HIS A 254 -5.69 22.17 11.06
N ARG A 255 -6.33 22.43 9.93
CA ARG A 255 -6.29 21.55 8.74
C ARG A 255 -6.09 22.36 7.50
N TYR A 256 -4.88 22.37 7.00
CA TYR A 256 -4.56 23.03 5.73
C TYR A 256 -3.29 22.44 5.13
N GLY A 257 -3.15 22.61 3.84
CA GLY A 257 -1.95 22.12 3.17
C GLY A 257 -1.82 22.64 1.76
N ILE A 258 -0.63 22.47 1.25
CA ILE A 258 -0.26 22.77 -0.13
C ILE A 258 0.65 21.67 -0.65
N ASP A 259 0.37 21.18 -1.85
CA ASP A 259 1.31 20.33 -2.57
C ASP A 259 1.49 20.82 -4.01
N ALA A 260 2.71 20.63 -4.53
CA ALA A 260 3.06 21.02 -5.87
C ALA A 260 3.84 19.91 -6.57
N ILE A 261 3.53 19.71 -7.85
CA ILE A 261 4.21 18.74 -8.71
C ILE A 261 4.65 19.47 -9.99
N TYR A 262 5.90 19.27 -10.37
CA TYR A 262 6.45 19.72 -11.64
C TYR A 262 7.13 18.55 -12.35
N ASN A 263 6.72 18.29 -13.60
CA ASN A 263 7.33 17.26 -14.43
C ASN A 263 7.75 17.91 -15.75
N ILE A 264 8.96 17.61 -16.20
CA ILE A 264 9.46 18.00 -17.53
C ILE A 264 10.13 16.81 -18.20
N LYS A 265 9.72 16.51 -19.42
CA LYS A 265 10.40 15.56 -20.29
C LYS A 265 10.91 16.29 -21.51
N LYS A 266 12.19 16.19 -21.78
CA LYS A 266 12.84 16.74 -22.95
C LYS A 266 13.86 15.75 -23.47
N ASP A 267 13.61 15.25 -24.67
CA ASP A 267 14.47 14.28 -25.36
C ASP A 267 14.79 13.06 -24.45
N LYS A 268 16.04 12.97 -24.01
CA LYS A 268 16.60 11.86 -23.21
C LYS A 268 16.38 12.03 -21.70
N TRP A 269 15.86 13.17 -21.26
CA TRP A 269 15.72 13.51 -19.86
C TRP A 269 14.26 13.59 -19.44
N ASN A 270 13.94 12.97 -18.30
CA ASN A 270 12.64 13.12 -17.63
C ASN A 270 12.90 13.49 -16.17
N ILE A 271 12.46 14.67 -15.76
CA ILE A 271 12.68 15.21 -14.42
C ILE A 271 11.31 15.39 -13.77
N SER A 272 11.16 14.88 -12.55
CA SER A 272 9.96 15.04 -11.72
C SER A 272 10.35 15.63 -10.37
N LEU A 273 9.70 16.72 -10.00
CA LEU A 273 9.83 17.38 -8.70
C LEU A 273 8.48 17.35 -7.99
N GLY A 274 8.49 17.23 -6.69
CA GLY A 274 7.30 17.36 -5.86
C GLY A 274 7.68 17.90 -4.50
N ALA A 275 6.83 18.74 -3.94
CA ALA A 275 6.94 19.23 -2.57
C ALA A 275 5.54 19.32 -1.96
N ALA A 276 5.42 19.04 -0.66
CA ALA A 276 4.17 19.13 0.05
C ALA A 276 4.40 19.59 1.49
N TYR A 277 3.45 20.35 1.98
CA TYR A 277 3.23 20.64 3.39
C TYR A 277 1.79 20.36 3.74
N GLN A 278 1.57 19.69 4.86
CA GLN A 278 0.22 19.40 5.36
C GLN A 278 0.21 19.48 6.86
N ARG A 279 -0.74 20.23 7.41
CA ARG A 279 -1.20 20.15 8.80
C ARG A 279 -2.55 19.46 8.85
N LYS A 280 -2.67 18.42 9.68
CA LYS A 280 -3.86 17.60 9.80
C LYS A 280 -4.11 17.25 11.25
N ASP A 281 -4.81 18.13 11.95
CA ASP A 281 -5.17 17.91 13.35
C ASP A 281 -6.48 17.11 13.42
N ILE A 282 -6.66 16.32 14.48
CA ILE A 282 -7.83 15.46 14.70
C ILE A 282 -8.26 15.62 16.16
N SER A 283 -9.51 16.02 16.40
CA SER A 283 -10.14 16.00 17.72
C SER A 283 -10.55 14.60 18.12
N GLY A 284 -10.62 14.36 19.43
CA GLY A 284 -11.14 13.11 19.94
C GLY A 284 -11.10 13.01 21.46
N ARG A 285 -11.70 11.93 21.94
CA ARG A 285 -11.78 11.56 23.35
C ARG A 285 -11.37 10.11 23.55
N ARG A 286 -10.96 9.80 24.78
CA ARG A 286 -10.71 8.44 25.26
C ARG A 286 -11.48 8.21 26.54
N GLU A 287 -12.30 7.16 26.57
CA GLU A 287 -12.92 6.62 27.77
C GLU A 287 -12.25 5.28 28.08
N GLY A 288 -11.80 5.11 29.30
CA GLY A 288 -11.10 3.90 29.71
C GLY A 288 -11.62 3.35 31.02
N PHE A 289 -11.58 2.04 31.15
CA PHE A 289 -11.81 1.35 32.41
C PHE A 289 -10.87 0.15 32.49
N VAL A 290 -10.04 0.15 33.52
CA VAL A 290 -9.12 -0.96 33.81
C VAL A 290 -9.38 -1.41 35.24
N TYR A 291 -9.34 -2.73 35.48
CA TYR A 291 -9.16 -3.23 36.83
C TYR A 291 -8.16 -4.37 36.85
N THR A 292 -7.53 -4.54 37.99
CA THR A 292 -6.65 -5.67 38.33
C THR A 292 -7.05 -6.27 39.67
N ILE A 293 -6.77 -7.58 39.84
CA ILE A 293 -6.97 -8.30 41.11
C ILE A 293 -5.64 -8.92 41.51
N VAL A 294 -5.07 -8.44 42.60
CA VAL A 294 -3.81 -8.89 43.16
C VAL A 294 -3.99 -9.14 44.66
N ASP A 295 -3.65 -10.33 45.14
CA ASP A 295 -3.71 -10.72 46.56
C ASP A 295 -5.08 -10.43 47.26
N GLY A 296 -6.17 -10.62 46.50
CA GLY A 296 -7.52 -10.36 47.01
C GLY A 296 -7.93 -8.88 47.05
N VAL A 297 -7.12 -7.98 46.53
CA VAL A 297 -7.42 -6.57 46.33
C VAL A 297 -7.85 -6.32 44.90
N TYR A 298 -8.99 -5.69 44.74
CA TYR A 298 -9.50 -5.19 43.47
C TYR A 298 -9.09 -3.73 43.34
N THR A 299 -8.34 -3.41 42.30
CA THR A 299 -7.93 -2.04 41.98
C THR A 299 -8.50 -1.63 40.62
N GLU A 300 -9.18 -0.50 40.57
CA GLU A 300 -9.77 0.03 39.33
C GLU A 300 -9.24 1.38 38.96
N PHE A 301 -9.23 1.65 37.66
CA PHE A 301 -8.70 2.87 37.03
C PHE A 301 -9.71 3.38 36.00
N PRO A 302 -10.87 3.90 36.39
CA PRO A 302 -11.75 4.61 35.46
C PRO A 302 -11.04 5.85 34.93
N SER A 303 -11.16 6.11 33.63
CA SER A 303 -10.46 7.22 32.99
C SER A 303 -11.29 7.83 31.87
N ASP A 304 -11.31 9.16 31.77
CA ASP A 304 -11.98 9.90 30.72
C ASP A 304 -11.24 11.20 30.42
N GLY A 305 -11.15 11.58 29.15
CA GLY A 305 -10.51 12.82 28.76
C GLY A 305 -10.20 12.94 27.28
N GLU A 306 -9.39 13.95 26.98
CA GLU A 306 -8.95 14.27 25.64
C GLU A 306 -8.08 13.16 25.04
N ARG A 307 -8.24 12.93 23.75
CA ARG A 307 -7.27 12.22 22.91
C ARG A 307 -7.26 12.83 21.52
N SER A 308 -6.49 13.86 21.35
CA SER A 308 -6.35 14.61 20.11
C SER A 308 -4.98 14.36 19.46
N PHE A 309 -4.86 14.76 18.19
CA PHE A 309 -3.62 14.67 17.44
C PHE A 309 -3.38 15.94 16.66
N ASP A 310 -2.15 16.48 16.77
CA ASP A 310 -1.60 17.53 15.93
C ASP A 310 -0.55 16.91 15.03
N GLU A 311 -0.74 16.96 13.72
CA GLU A 311 0.15 16.32 12.78
C GLU A 311 0.63 17.27 11.70
N GLU A 312 1.96 17.48 11.62
CA GLU A 312 2.62 18.25 10.58
C GLU A 312 3.50 17.36 9.73
N ASN A 313 3.31 17.46 8.41
CA ASN A 313 4.04 16.70 7.42
C ASN A 313 4.68 17.62 6.39
N TYR A 314 5.97 17.45 6.17
CA TYR A 314 6.73 18.06 5.08
C TYR A 314 7.29 16.95 4.20
N SER A 315 7.17 17.05 2.90
CA SER A 315 7.82 16.09 2.02
C SER A 315 8.34 16.72 0.74
N GLY A 316 9.45 16.18 0.25
CA GLY A 316 10.06 16.56 -1.02
C GLY A 316 10.47 15.32 -1.79
N ARG A 317 10.28 15.35 -3.11
CA ARG A 317 10.72 14.28 -3.99
C ARG A 317 11.36 14.84 -5.24
N PHE A 318 12.35 14.12 -5.71
CA PHE A 318 13.09 14.45 -6.92
C PHE A 318 13.41 13.16 -7.67
N THR A 319 13.10 13.10 -8.96
CA THR A 319 13.46 11.95 -9.81
C THR A 319 14.03 12.46 -11.11
N ILE A 320 15.14 11.88 -11.55
CA ILE A 320 15.74 12.10 -12.87
C ILE A 320 15.84 10.73 -13.55
N ASP A 321 15.20 10.60 -14.73
CA ASP A 321 15.42 9.47 -15.62
C ASP A 321 16.23 10.00 -16.83
N TYR A 322 17.29 9.27 -17.21
CA TYR A 322 18.15 9.58 -18.35
C TYR A 322 18.31 8.37 -19.25
N THR A 323 17.77 8.46 -20.46
CA THR A 323 17.79 7.42 -21.48
C THR A 323 18.66 7.88 -22.63
N PRO A 324 20.00 7.70 -22.57
CA PRO A 324 20.93 8.16 -23.60
C PRO A 324 20.68 7.53 -24.97
N ASN A 325 20.20 6.29 -24.98
CA ASN A 325 19.85 5.51 -26.16
C ASN A 325 18.86 4.40 -25.78
N GLU A 326 18.38 3.61 -26.75
CA GLU A 326 17.37 2.56 -26.57
C GLU A 326 17.83 1.40 -25.68
N ASN A 327 19.12 1.31 -25.41
CA ASN A 327 19.72 0.20 -24.66
C ASN A 327 20.03 0.50 -23.20
N ASN A 328 20.05 1.80 -22.81
CA ASN A 328 20.51 2.21 -21.49
C ASN A 328 19.52 3.16 -20.84
N ASP A 329 19.08 2.80 -19.64
CA ASP A 329 18.24 3.62 -18.79
C ASP A 329 18.92 3.84 -17.43
N PHE A 330 19.01 5.09 -17.00
CA PHE A 330 19.48 5.49 -15.68
C PHE A 330 18.32 6.19 -14.97
N SER A 331 18.11 5.87 -13.70
CA SER A 331 17.14 6.56 -12.85
C SER A 331 17.80 6.91 -11.51
N PHE A 332 17.69 8.16 -11.12
CA PHE A 332 18.03 8.62 -9.78
C PHE A 332 16.76 9.09 -9.11
N GLY A 333 16.47 8.55 -7.92
CA GLY A 333 15.33 8.92 -7.10
C GLY A 333 15.79 9.40 -5.73
N PHE A 334 15.20 10.49 -5.28
CA PHE A 334 15.38 11.01 -3.93
C PHE A 334 14.01 11.38 -3.35
N TYR A 335 13.74 10.95 -2.14
CA TYR A 335 12.53 11.29 -1.40
C TYR A 335 12.91 11.56 0.05
N ALA A 336 12.47 12.68 0.59
CA ALA A 336 12.66 13.05 1.98
C ALA A 336 11.35 13.57 2.56
N GLY A 337 11.13 13.30 3.83
CA GLY A 337 9.99 13.81 4.57
C GLY A 337 10.35 14.05 6.03
N LYS A 338 9.64 15.00 6.64
CA LYS A 338 9.63 15.23 8.06
C LYS A 338 8.20 15.15 8.57
N ARG A 339 7.99 14.43 9.67
CA ARG A 339 6.70 14.28 10.31
C ARG A 339 6.84 14.45 11.81
N ASP A 340 6.06 15.37 12.33
CA ASP A 340 5.83 15.52 13.76
C ASP A 340 4.35 15.26 14.04
N LYS A 341 4.05 14.20 14.80
CA LYS A 341 2.70 13.86 15.26
C LYS A 341 2.68 13.92 16.78
N ALA A 342 2.12 14.98 17.29
CA ALA A 342 1.83 15.13 18.69
C ALA A 342 0.48 14.47 19.02
N ARG A 343 0.44 13.68 20.09
CA ARG A 343 -0.78 13.15 20.69
C ARG A 343 -0.92 13.78 22.05
N THR A 344 -1.97 14.53 22.24
CA THR A 344 -2.40 15.02 23.55
C THR A 344 -3.39 14.02 24.14
N ALA A 345 -3.17 13.62 25.41
CA ALA A 345 -4.07 12.74 26.12
C ALA A 345 -4.16 13.25 27.58
N ASP A 346 -4.95 14.31 27.76
CA ASP A 346 -5.21 14.89 29.07
C ASP A 346 -6.41 14.18 29.69
N ILE A 347 -6.12 13.28 30.65
CA ILE A 347 -7.09 12.28 31.13
C ILE A 347 -7.25 12.39 32.63
N ILE A 348 -8.49 12.44 33.09
CA ILE A 348 -8.84 12.35 34.51
C ILE A 348 -8.96 10.86 34.88
N TYR A 349 -8.20 10.44 35.88
CA TYR A 349 -8.27 9.12 36.47
C TYR A 349 -8.88 9.20 37.87
N ASN A 350 -9.69 8.20 38.22
CA ASN A 350 -10.25 8.02 39.56
C ASN A 350 -9.90 6.61 40.07
N ASN A 351 -8.68 6.47 40.58
CA ASN A 351 -8.15 5.18 41.04
C ASN A 351 -8.73 4.83 42.39
N GLN A 352 -9.24 3.59 42.51
CA GLN A 352 -9.77 3.07 43.78
C GLN A 352 -9.28 1.65 44.00
N ALA A 353 -9.05 1.30 45.28
CA ALA A 353 -8.71 -0.08 45.66
C ALA A 353 -9.52 -0.50 46.90
N TYR A 354 -10.01 -1.76 46.87
CA TYR A 354 -10.81 -2.33 47.95
C TYR A 354 -10.70 -3.87 47.95
N PRO A 355 -10.98 -4.57 49.06
CA PRO A 355 -10.99 -6.02 49.07
C PRO A 355 -12.04 -6.58 48.10
N VAL A 356 -11.73 -7.68 47.41
CA VAL A 356 -12.66 -8.32 46.47
C VAL A 356 -13.98 -8.65 47.16
N GLY A 357 -15.10 -8.11 46.62
CA GLY A 357 -16.46 -8.29 47.15
C GLY A 357 -16.86 -7.32 48.28
N ASP A 358 -16.02 -6.36 48.62
CA ASP A 358 -16.30 -5.36 49.66
C ASP A 358 -15.96 -3.93 49.18
N PRO A 359 -16.71 -3.37 48.20
CA PRO A 359 -16.44 -2.07 47.60
C PRO A 359 -16.64 -0.88 48.56
N ASP A 360 -17.35 -1.04 49.66
CA ASP A 360 -17.56 -0.01 50.66
C ASP A 360 -16.31 0.18 51.56
N ASN A 361 -15.40 -0.79 51.58
CA ASN A 361 -14.20 -0.77 52.38
C ASN A 361 -13.00 -0.32 51.57
N LYS A 362 -13.01 0.92 51.08
CA LYS A 362 -11.92 1.49 50.30
C LYS A 362 -10.63 1.59 51.09
N ILE A 363 -9.57 0.93 50.59
CA ILE A 363 -8.20 1.02 51.16
C ILE A 363 -7.36 2.10 50.47
N PHE A 364 -7.78 2.52 49.28
CA PHE A 364 -7.15 3.59 48.51
C PHE A 364 -8.16 4.30 47.59
N GLU A 365 -8.03 5.61 47.48
CA GLU A 365 -8.77 6.43 46.51
C GLU A 365 -7.94 7.64 46.11
N LEU A 366 -7.76 7.90 44.83
CA LEU A 366 -7.05 9.06 44.30
C LEU A 366 -7.64 9.49 42.94
N THR A 367 -8.07 10.77 42.89
CA THR A 367 -8.44 11.39 41.59
C THR A 367 -7.31 12.33 41.18
N TYR A 368 -6.85 12.19 39.93
CA TYR A 368 -5.78 13.02 39.41
C TYR A 368 -5.98 13.29 37.90
N LEU A 369 -5.40 14.40 37.41
CA LEU A 369 -5.29 14.74 36.02
C LEU A 369 -3.91 14.23 35.52
N ASN A 370 -3.93 13.44 34.45
CA ASN A 370 -2.74 13.05 33.73
C ASN A 370 -2.65 13.86 32.44
N GLU A 371 -1.74 14.81 32.36
CA GLU A 371 -1.39 15.52 31.13
C GLU A 371 -0.32 14.72 30.39
N ASN A 372 -0.66 14.13 29.26
CA ASN A 372 0.25 13.33 28.46
C ASN A 372 0.40 13.92 27.05
N LEU A 373 1.61 14.35 26.73
CA LEU A 373 1.99 14.78 25.39
C LEU A 373 3.05 13.82 24.82
N ARG A 374 2.70 13.11 23.76
CA ARG A 374 3.60 12.17 23.09
C ARG A 374 3.86 12.63 21.66
N ILE A 375 5.10 12.96 21.33
CA ILE A 375 5.51 13.34 20.00
C ILE A 375 6.12 12.11 19.31
N ARG A 376 5.62 11.76 18.13
CA ARG A 376 6.17 10.72 17.27
C ARG A 376 6.71 11.33 16.01
N ARG A 377 8.02 11.17 15.81
CA ARG A 377 8.74 11.57 14.61
C ARG A 377 8.65 10.47 13.56
N GLY A 378 8.67 10.86 12.32
CA GLY A 378 8.71 9.97 11.17
C GLY A 378 9.54 10.60 10.05
N ASP A 379 10.71 11.17 10.40
CA ASP A 379 11.60 11.81 9.44
C ASP A 379 12.29 10.72 8.61
N PHE A 380 12.33 10.89 7.30
CA PHE A 380 12.99 9.90 6.46
C PHE A 380 13.72 10.54 5.26
N ILE A 381 14.73 9.80 4.80
CA ILE A 381 15.44 10.05 3.55
C ILE A 381 15.54 8.71 2.82
N LEU A 382 15.11 8.70 1.56
CA LEU A 382 15.21 7.55 0.68
C LEU A 382 15.93 7.98 -0.60
N GLY A 383 17.09 7.39 -0.90
CA GLY A 383 17.87 7.64 -2.10
C GLY A 383 18.02 6.38 -2.93
N SER A 384 17.76 6.42 -4.24
CA SER A 384 17.94 5.28 -5.13
C SER A 384 18.70 5.64 -6.39
N LEU A 385 19.53 4.72 -6.86
CA LEU A 385 20.20 4.79 -8.16
C LEU A 385 19.95 3.46 -8.89
N ASP A 386 19.40 3.55 -10.09
CA ASP A 386 19.04 2.40 -10.91
C ASP A 386 19.68 2.52 -12.28
N TYR A 387 20.12 1.40 -12.80
CA TYR A 387 20.64 1.25 -14.15
C TYR A 387 20.05 0.01 -14.80
N THR A 388 19.57 0.14 -16.03
CA THR A 388 19.12 -0.99 -16.84
C THR A 388 19.80 -0.94 -18.20
N HIS A 389 20.36 -2.11 -18.61
CA HIS A 389 20.94 -2.33 -19.92
C HIS A 389 20.18 -3.42 -20.67
N THR A 390 19.67 -3.10 -21.85
CA THR A 390 19.07 -4.06 -22.76
C THR A 390 20.08 -4.45 -23.82
N PHE A 391 20.49 -5.71 -23.84
CA PHE A 391 21.44 -6.24 -24.81
C PHE A 391 20.80 -6.41 -26.21
N LYS A 392 21.61 -6.50 -27.25
CA LYS A 392 21.14 -6.73 -28.64
C LYS A 392 20.30 -8.00 -28.81
N ASN A 393 20.50 -9.00 -27.96
CA ASN A 393 19.74 -10.24 -27.93
C ASN A 393 18.45 -10.15 -27.05
N GLU A 394 18.05 -8.94 -26.65
CA GLU A 394 16.87 -8.67 -25.82
C GLU A 394 16.99 -9.14 -24.34
N SER A 395 18.13 -9.71 -23.93
CA SER A 395 18.36 -9.94 -22.50
C SER A 395 18.56 -8.61 -21.77
N LYS A 396 18.29 -8.58 -20.45
CA LYS A 396 18.38 -7.36 -19.66
C LYS A 396 19.21 -7.56 -18.40
N LEU A 397 20.05 -6.60 -18.10
CA LEU A 397 20.77 -6.48 -16.85
C LEU A 397 20.25 -5.24 -16.12
N SER A 398 19.80 -5.41 -14.88
CA SER A 398 19.41 -4.30 -14.03
C SER A 398 20.24 -4.30 -12.76
N ALA A 399 20.68 -3.13 -12.34
CA ALA A 399 21.37 -2.93 -11.07
C ALA A 399 20.71 -1.78 -10.31
N SER A 400 20.53 -1.95 -9.02
CA SER A 400 19.97 -0.91 -8.16
C SER A 400 20.71 -0.80 -6.83
N VAL A 401 20.80 0.43 -6.34
CA VAL A 401 21.29 0.76 -5.00
C VAL A 401 20.21 1.61 -4.33
N LEU A 402 19.88 1.27 -3.09
CA LEU A 402 18.91 1.99 -2.27
C LEU A 402 19.52 2.26 -0.90
N TYR A 403 19.42 3.50 -0.45
CA TYR A 403 19.74 3.92 0.91
C TYR A 403 18.51 4.51 1.57
N GLU A 404 18.27 4.14 2.81
CA GLU A 404 17.17 4.61 3.64
C GLU A 404 17.71 5.05 5.00
N TYR A 405 17.29 6.23 5.44
CA TYR A 405 17.41 6.68 6.82
C TYR A 405 16.02 7.04 7.32
N THR A 406 15.66 6.59 8.51
CA THR A 406 14.40 6.94 9.16
C THR A 406 14.66 7.25 10.64
N GLN A 407 14.24 8.41 11.11
CA GLN A 407 14.21 8.75 12.51
C GLN A 407 12.83 8.40 13.07
N LEU A 408 12.79 7.41 13.95
CA LEU A 408 11.59 6.98 14.64
C LEU A 408 11.64 7.38 16.11
N GLY A 409 10.49 7.34 16.78
CA GLY A 409 10.40 7.65 18.23
C GLY A 409 10.10 9.10 18.50
N GLY A 410 10.61 9.60 19.61
CA GLY A 410 10.46 10.99 20.06
C GLY A 410 10.07 11.09 21.55
N PRO A 411 10.02 12.30 22.10
CA PRO A 411 9.75 12.52 23.49
C PRO A 411 8.28 12.27 23.90
N THR A 412 8.11 11.85 25.15
CA THR A 412 6.82 11.81 25.84
C THR A 412 6.99 12.52 27.17
N THR A 413 6.13 13.47 27.47
CA THR A 413 5.96 14.06 28.79
C THR A 413 4.68 13.53 29.41
N ASN A 414 4.71 13.18 30.68
CA ASN A 414 3.59 12.59 31.39
C ASN A 414 3.52 13.20 32.78
N ARG A 415 2.66 14.19 32.96
CA ARG A 415 2.55 14.96 34.20
C ARG A 415 1.27 14.54 34.92
N ASN A 416 1.44 14.09 36.15
CA ASN A 416 0.33 13.73 37.04
C ASN A 416 0.12 14.86 38.07
N LEU A 417 -1.07 15.45 38.07
CA LEU A 417 -1.46 16.57 38.88
C LEU A 417 -2.62 16.17 39.78
N ASN A 418 -2.68 16.71 41.00
CA ASN A 418 -3.85 16.55 41.85
C ASN A 418 -5.09 17.12 41.13
N TYR A 419 -6.25 16.50 41.34
CA TYR A 419 -7.50 17.01 40.80
C TYR A 419 -8.56 17.14 41.90
N PRO A 420 -9.29 18.26 41.94
CA PRO A 420 -9.31 19.39 41.00
C PRO A 420 -8.19 20.43 41.13
N ASP A 421 -7.32 20.34 42.12
CA ASP A 421 -6.23 21.29 42.35
C ASP A 421 -4.98 20.93 41.52
N THR A 422 -5.00 21.31 40.22
CA THR A 422 -3.97 21.00 39.25
C THR A 422 -2.67 21.83 39.41
N GLU A 423 -2.55 22.72 40.41
CA GLU A 423 -1.29 23.40 40.70
C GLU A 423 -0.30 22.47 41.43
N ASN A 424 -0.80 21.43 42.08
CA ASN A 424 0.01 20.48 42.85
C ASN A 424 0.44 19.29 42.01
N LEU A 425 1.76 19.21 41.81
CA LEU A 425 2.42 18.11 41.10
C LEU A 425 2.43 16.86 42.00
N ILE A 426 1.97 15.73 41.46
CA ILE A 426 2.17 14.42 42.06
C ILE A 426 3.47 13.82 41.52
N GLN A 427 3.66 13.83 40.20
CA GLN A 427 4.84 13.31 39.53
C GLN A 427 4.92 13.86 38.12
N ASP A 428 6.12 14.15 37.62
CA ASP A 428 6.41 14.53 36.24
C ASP A 428 7.39 13.53 35.64
N GLU A 429 7.03 12.94 34.51
CA GLU A 429 7.81 11.94 33.82
C GLU A 429 8.20 12.47 32.45
N TYR A 430 9.43 12.23 32.06
CA TYR A 430 9.95 12.51 30.72
C TYR A 430 10.63 11.28 30.16
N ASN A 431 10.20 10.82 29.02
CA ASN A 431 10.92 9.76 28.34
C ASN A 431 11.20 10.13 26.88
N THR A 432 12.29 9.58 26.35
CA THR A 432 12.62 9.63 24.93
C THR A 432 12.80 8.22 24.41
N ASN A 433 12.44 8.05 23.14
CA ASN A 433 12.63 6.84 22.39
C ASN A 433 13.22 7.26 21.05
N ASP A 434 14.50 7.60 21.01
CA ASP A 434 15.20 7.94 19.79
C ASP A 434 15.68 6.66 19.12
N ASN A 435 15.16 6.37 17.95
CA ASN A 435 15.27 5.06 17.32
C ASN A 435 15.60 5.17 15.82
N PRO A 436 16.77 5.74 15.44
CA PRO A 436 17.18 5.88 14.05
C PRO A 436 17.44 4.52 13.39
N LEU A 437 16.94 4.38 12.17
CA LEU A 437 17.12 3.22 11.32
C LEU A 437 17.91 3.61 10.08
N ASN A 438 18.99 2.89 9.80
CA ASN A 438 19.78 3.00 8.59
C ASN A 438 19.64 1.71 7.77
N GLY A 439 19.19 1.83 6.53
CA GLY A 439 19.03 0.72 5.60
C GLY A 439 19.85 0.92 4.34
N PHE A 440 20.53 -0.12 3.89
CA PHE A 440 21.23 -0.14 2.61
C PHE A 440 20.91 -1.41 1.86
N ARG A 441 20.62 -1.29 0.56
CA ARG A 441 20.29 -2.43 -0.31
C ARG A 441 20.99 -2.28 -1.65
N THR A 442 21.54 -3.38 -2.12
CA THR A 442 22.01 -3.52 -3.51
C THR A 442 21.32 -4.72 -4.15
N GLN A 443 21.01 -4.61 -5.42
CA GLN A 443 20.38 -5.69 -6.18
C GLN A 443 20.90 -5.68 -7.61
N ILE A 444 21.16 -6.87 -8.14
CA ILE A 444 21.54 -7.10 -9.54
C ILE A 444 20.63 -8.21 -10.08
N ASP A 445 19.90 -7.91 -11.15
CA ASP A 445 19.00 -8.84 -11.81
C ASP A 445 19.42 -9.04 -13.26
N TYR A 446 19.34 -10.27 -13.74
CA TYR A 446 19.56 -10.63 -15.13
C TYR A 446 18.39 -11.42 -15.67
N ALA A 447 17.69 -10.86 -16.64
CA ALA A 447 16.64 -11.52 -17.40
C ALA A 447 17.25 -12.01 -18.73
N LEU A 448 17.18 -13.32 -18.96
CA LEU A 448 17.61 -13.89 -20.23
C LEU A 448 16.65 -13.44 -21.34
N LYS A 449 17.13 -13.51 -22.58
CA LYS A 449 16.27 -13.36 -23.77
C LYS A 449 15.00 -14.20 -23.61
N PRO A 450 13.81 -13.65 -23.86
CA PRO A 450 12.58 -14.42 -23.81
C PRO A 450 12.62 -15.63 -24.74
N PHE A 451 12.17 -16.78 -24.22
CA PHE A 451 11.97 -18.00 -25.00
C PHE A 451 10.54 -18.01 -25.56
N SER A 452 10.22 -18.98 -26.41
CA SER A 452 8.86 -19.16 -26.93
C SER A 452 7.81 -19.43 -25.86
N PHE A 453 8.24 -19.88 -24.68
CA PHE A 453 7.36 -20.20 -23.55
C PHE A 453 7.58 -19.32 -22.31
N GLY A 454 8.50 -18.35 -22.32
CA GLY A 454 8.67 -17.45 -21.18
C GLY A 454 10.03 -16.80 -21.06
N THR A 455 10.24 -16.13 -19.93
CA THR A 455 11.48 -15.45 -19.53
C THR A 455 12.02 -16.07 -18.26
N LEU A 456 13.32 -16.38 -18.26
CA LEU A 456 14.05 -16.80 -17.06
C LEU A 456 14.80 -15.61 -16.49
N GLU A 457 14.55 -15.32 -15.23
CA GLU A 457 15.22 -14.25 -14.47
C GLU A 457 15.99 -14.83 -13.29
N THR A 458 17.13 -14.25 -12.99
CA THR A 458 17.91 -14.54 -11.78
C THR A 458 18.48 -13.26 -11.22
N GLY A 459 18.71 -13.24 -9.94
CA GLY A 459 19.30 -12.06 -9.30
C GLY A 459 19.89 -12.34 -7.95
N TYR A 460 20.68 -11.38 -7.51
CA TYR A 460 21.30 -11.35 -6.19
C TYR A 460 20.97 -10.03 -5.51
N GLN A 461 20.66 -10.10 -4.22
CA GLN A 461 20.38 -8.95 -3.38
C GLN A 461 21.18 -9.06 -2.08
N PHE A 462 21.81 -7.97 -1.71
CA PHE A 462 22.34 -7.75 -0.36
C PHE A 462 21.55 -6.62 0.31
N ARG A 463 21.19 -6.83 1.56
CA ARG A 463 20.51 -5.84 2.40
C ARG A 463 21.13 -5.82 3.79
N THR A 464 21.42 -4.64 4.29
CA THR A 464 21.77 -4.43 5.68
C THR A 464 20.84 -3.40 6.30
N LEU A 465 20.53 -3.59 7.57
CA LEU A 465 19.73 -2.71 8.40
C LEU A 465 20.42 -2.57 9.74
N ASN A 466 20.59 -1.33 10.18
CA ASN A 466 21.08 -1.00 11.50
C ASN A 466 20.08 -0.05 12.18
N ASN A 467 19.58 -0.46 13.33
CA ASN A 467 18.66 0.30 14.14
C ASN A 467 19.21 0.44 15.56
N ARG A 468 19.50 1.68 15.95
CA ARG A 468 20.03 2.01 17.28
C ARG A 468 18.97 2.76 18.04
N GLY A 469 18.49 2.17 19.14
CA GLY A 469 17.53 2.78 20.04
C GLY A 469 18.19 3.29 21.30
N ASP A 470 17.97 4.57 21.61
CA ASP A 470 18.33 5.21 22.88
C ASP A 470 17.03 5.49 23.64
N PHE A 471 16.79 4.73 24.71
CA PHE A 471 15.62 4.81 25.55
C PHE A 471 16.00 5.43 26.90
N TYR A 472 15.50 6.62 27.15
CA TYR A 472 15.69 7.33 28.41
C TYR A 472 14.35 7.55 29.08
N TYR A 473 14.29 7.28 30.39
CA TYR A 473 13.14 7.57 31.24
C TYR A 473 13.63 8.26 32.50
N GLY A 474 13.11 9.47 32.74
CA GLY A 474 13.39 10.26 33.96
C GLY A 474 12.08 10.68 34.62
N ARG A 475 12.14 10.90 35.94
CA ARG A 475 11.02 11.38 36.74
C ARG A 475 11.47 12.41 37.75
N ARG A 476 10.53 13.24 38.20
CA ARG A 476 10.71 14.17 39.32
C ARG A 476 9.37 14.35 40.05
N TYR A 477 9.47 14.79 41.30
CA TYR A 477 8.29 15.02 42.17
C TYR A 477 8.04 16.48 42.45
N ASN A 478 9.01 17.38 42.19
CA ASN A 478 8.86 18.83 42.28
C ASN A 478 9.36 19.47 41.00
N TYR A 479 8.79 20.60 40.62
CA TYR A 479 9.16 21.33 39.39
C TYR A 479 10.60 21.85 39.43
N ASP A 480 11.13 22.14 40.66
CA ASP A 480 12.47 22.67 40.83
C ASP A 480 13.57 21.59 40.81
N ASP A 481 13.18 20.31 40.82
CA ASP A 481 14.13 19.19 40.78
C ASP A 481 14.50 18.85 39.33
N ASP A 482 15.72 18.35 39.10
CA ASP A 482 16.11 17.72 37.86
C ASP A 482 15.41 16.37 37.69
N PHE A 483 15.24 15.93 36.46
CA PHE A 483 14.75 14.59 36.22
C PHE A 483 15.75 13.54 36.63
N GLU A 484 15.36 12.68 37.57
CA GLU A 484 16.16 11.51 37.99
C GLU A 484 15.92 10.37 37.02
N ARG A 485 17.00 9.83 36.44
CA ARG A 485 16.90 8.70 35.52
C ARG A 485 16.45 7.44 36.26
N VAL A 486 15.50 6.72 35.69
CA VAL A 486 15.05 5.41 36.19
C VAL A 486 15.68 4.32 35.32
N ASP A 487 16.70 3.67 35.86
CA ASP A 487 17.53 2.70 35.14
C ASP A 487 16.72 1.48 34.68
N LEU A 488 15.68 1.07 35.40
CA LEU A 488 14.77 -0.02 35.04
C LEU A 488 14.06 0.18 33.73
N PHE A 489 13.85 1.45 33.33
CA PHE A 489 13.14 1.85 32.09
C PHE A 489 14.06 2.54 31.07
N SER A 490 15.38 2.58 31.34
CA SER A 490 16.33 3.25 30.45
C SER A 490 17.33 2.24 29.88
N SER A 491 17.48 2.22 28.55
CA SER A 491 18.27 1.19 27.87
C SER A 491 18.80 1.66 26.51
N ASP A 492 19.81 0.97 26.04
CA ASP A 492 20.33 1.07 24.69
C ASP A 492 20.09 -0.24 23.93
N ILE A 493 19.69 -0.11 22.68
CA ILE A 493 19.53 -1.23 21.75
C ILE A 493 20.34 -0.98 20.48
N ASP A 494 21.11 -1.97 20.03
CA ASP A 494 21.68 -2.00 18.68
C ASP A 494 21.25 -3.28 17.97
N LEU A 495 20.37 -3.13 16.98
CA LEU A 495 19.89 -4.24 16.14
C LEU A 495 20.53 -4.12 14.77
N LYS A 496 21.39 -5.06 14.42
CA LYS A 496 21.98 -5.18 13.10
C LYS A 496 21.48 -6.43 12.40
N ARG A 497 21.14 -6.29 11.13
CA ARG A 497 20.59 -7.36 10.32
C ARG A 497 21.21 -7.34 8.93
N ASN A 498 21.89 -8.42 8.54
CA ASN A 498 22.46 -8.60 7.21
C ASN A 498 21.73 -9.74 6.49
N ILE A 499 21.32 -9.53 5.26
CA ILE A 499 20.59 -10.52 4.47
C ILE A 499 21.21 -10.63 3.09
N HIS A 500 21.67 -11.82 2.75
CA HIS A 500 22.10 -12.21 1.41
C HIS A 500 21.02 -13.05 0.78
N SER A 501 20.67 -12.76 -0.48
CA SER A 501 19.61 -13.49 -1.17
C SER A 501 19.97 -13.73 -2.62
N GLY A 502 19.66 -14.93 -3.10
CA GLY A 502 19.70 -15.27 -4.51
C GLY A 502 18.37 -15.85 -4.97
N TYR A 503 17.92 -15.50 -6.17
CA TYR A 503 16.68 -16.05 -6.71
C TYR A 503 16.79 -16.48 -8.16
N ILE A 504 15.91 -17.39 -8.55
CA ILE A 504 15.65 -17.79 -9.93
C ILE A 504 14.13 -17.84 -10.12
N GLN A 505 13.64 -17.33 -11.25
CA GLN A 505 12.23 -17.26 -11.58
C GLN A 505 12.01 -17.49 -13.07
N LEU A 506 11.03 -18.33 -13.41
CA LEU A 506 10.49 -18.51 -14.75
C LEU A 506 9.10 -17.93 -14.81
N SER A 507 8.82 -17.07 -15.80
CA SER A 507 7.50 -16.52 -16.05
C SER A 507 7.19 -16.51 -17.54
N GLY A 508 5.91 -16.65 -17.88
CA GLY A 508 5.52 -16.64 -19.29
C GLY A 508 4.03 -16.81 -19.52
N THR A 509 3.68 -16.68 -20.80
CA THR A 509 2.34 -16.92 -21.31
C THR A 509 2.43 -17.95 -22.43
N LYS A 510 1.61 -19.00 -22.35
CA LYS A 510 1.49 -20.00 -23.40
C LYS A 510 0.03 -20.41 -23.59
N ASP A 511 -0.50 -20.18 -24.78
CA ASP A 511 -1.91 -20.43 -25.13
C ASP A 511 -2.85 -19.70 -24.17
N LYS A 512 -3.58 -20.46 -23.32
CA LYS A 512 -4.49 -19.94 -22.30
C LYS A 512 -3.87 -19.83 -20.90
N TRP A 513 -2.60 -20.17 -20.77
CA TRP A 513 -1.92 -20.21 -19.49
C TRP A 513 -0.96 -19.03 -19.32
N ASP A 514 -1.13 -18.28 -18.23
CA ASP A 514 -0.11 -17.37 -17.71
C ASP A 514 0.47 -18.01 -16.45
N TYR A 515 1.79 -17.99 -16.30
CA TYR A 515 2.45 -18.65 -15.18
C TYR A 515 3.69 -17.90 -14.72
N SER A 516 3.98 -18.03 -13.43
CA SER A 516 5.23 -17.61 -12.81
C SER A 516 5.58 -18.58 -11.69
N ALA A 517 6.81 -19.07 -11.66
CA ALA A 517 7.31 -19.93 -10.59
C ALA A 517 8.76 -19.55 -10.29
N GLY A 518 9.10 -19.47 -9.03
CA GLY A 518 10.43 -19.06 -8.59
C GLY A 518 10.80 -19.59 -7.22
N LEU A 519 12.11 -19.55 -6.97
CA LEU A 519 12.71 -19.95 -5.72
C LEU A 519 13.71 -18.90 -5.29
N ARG A 520 13.64 -18.47 -4.04
CA ARG A 520 14.58 -17.54 -3.41
C ARG A 520 15.21 -18.20 -2.22
N LEU A 521 16.52 -18.14 -2.11
CA LEU A 521 17.29 -18.51 -0.92
C LEU A 521 17.67 -17.24 -0.19
N GLU A 522 17.45 -17.20 1.13
CA GLU A 522 17.95 -16.16 2.00
C GLU A 522 18.83 -16.71 3.11
N VAL A 523 19.93 -16.01 3.34
CA VAL A 523 20.83 -16.19 4.47
C VAL A 523 20.75 -14.91 5.30
N LEU A 524 20.24 -15.02 6.52
CA LEU A 524 20.13 -13.92 7.47
C LEU A 524 21.12 -14.10 8.60
N ASP A 525 21.76 -13.00 8.95
CA ASP A 525 22.56 -12.82 10.15
C ASP A 525 22.00 -11.62 10.96
N ARG A 526 21.55 -11.87 12.19
CA ARG A 526 21.01 -10.86 13.11
C ARG A 526 21.85 -10.82 14.39
N GLU A 527 22.36 -9.65 14.71
CA GLU A 527 23.01 -9.33 15.97
C GLU A 527 22.13 -8.32 16.72
N LEU A 528 21.83 -8.60 17.98
CA LEU A 528 21.07 -7.74 18.89
C LEU A 528 21.93 -7.51 20.14
N ILE A 529 22.29 -6.25 20.40
CA ILE A 529 22.99 -5.84 21.62
C ILE A 529 21.99 -5.07 22.47
N LEU A 530 21.87 -5.47 23.72
CA LEU A 530 20.99 -4.87 24.72
C LEU A 530 21.85 -4.44 25.89
N ALA A 531 21.75 -3.18 26.29
CA ALA A 531 22.43 -2.65 27.48
C ALA A 531 21.47 -1.81 28.32
N ASP A 532 21.55 -1.95 29.64
CA ASP A 532 20.88 -1.03 30.56
C ASP A 532 21.71 0.26 30.73
N LYS A 533 21.04 1.37 31.04
CA LYS A 533 21.74 2.64 31.30
C LYS A 533 22.52 2.70 32.63
N ALA A 534 22.32 1.71 33.50
CA ALA A 534 23.10 1.55 34.73
C ALA A 534 24.47 0.91 34.49
N GLU A 535 24.74 0.46 33.25
CA GLU A 535 25.95 -0.25 32.85
C GLU A 535 26.19 -1.54 33.65
N THR A 536 25.12 -2.15 34.16
CA THR A 536 25.18 -3.38 34.96
C THR A 536 25.01 -4.63 34.09
N THR A 537 24.33 -4.51 32.94
CA THR A 537 24.10 -5.62 32.02
C THR A 537 24.32 -5.18 30.58
N GLU A 538 25.10 -5.99 29.85
CA GLU A 538 25.21 -5.94 28.40
C GLU A 538 25.07 -7.36 27.88
N GLU A 539 24.14 -7.57 26.94
CA GLU A 539 23.88 -8.89 26.37
C GLU A 539 23.89 -8.81 24.85
N THR A 540 24.60 -9.74 24.22
CA THR A 540 24.61 -9.90 22.76
C THR A 540 23.91 -11.19 22.38
N LEU A 541 22.87 -11.08 21.54
CA LEU A 541 22.08 -12.20 21.04
C LEU A 541 22.22 -12.31 19.53
N ASN A 542 22.58 -13.49 19.05
CA ASN A 542 22.70 -13.77 17.63
C ASN A 542 21.59 -14.72 17.19
N TYR A 543 21.03 -14.45 15.99
CA TYR A 543 20.05 -15.31 15.38
C TYR A 543 20.27 -15.39 13.87
N ASN A 544 20.50 -16.60 13.38
CA ASN A 544 20.83 -16.83 11.98
C ASN A 544 19.88 -17.84 11.36
N TYR A 545 19.58 -17.71 10.08
CA TYR A 545 18.88 -18.75 9.34
C TYR A 545 19.29 -18.79 7.86
N GLU A 546 19.15 -19.98 7.28
CA GLU A 546 19.16 -20.21 5.83
C GLU A 546 17.80 -20.80 5.44
N LYS A 547 17.02 -20.08 4.63
CA LYS A 547 15.67 -20.53 4.26
C LYS A 547 15.37 -20.32 2.78
N LEU A 548 14.57 -21.25 2.24
CA LEU A 548 14.02 -21.18 0.90
C LEU A 548 12.61 -20.57 0.95
N PHE A 549 12.34 -19.65 0.04
CA PHE A 549 11.07 -18.98 -0.17
C PHE A 549 10.57 -19.26 -1.58
N PRO A 550 9.83 -20.36 -1.77
CA PRO A 550 9.19 -20.68 -3.04
C PRO A 550 7.98 -19.79 -3.30
N SER A 551 7.72 -19.49 -4.57
CA SER A 551 6.51 -18.85 -5.05
C SER A 551 6.06 -19.45 -6.36
N ALA A 552 4.76 -19.57 -6.57
CA ALA A 552 4.18 -20.05 -7.80
C ALA A 552 2.84 -19.36 -8.05
N GLN A 553 2.58 -18.98 -9.30
CA GLN A 553 1.33 -18.38 -9.72
C GLN A 553 0.95 -19.02 -11.06
N LEU A 554 -0.31 -19.37 -11.20
CA LEU A 554 -0.84 -19.97 -12.41
C LEU A 554 -2.21 -19.35 -12.69
N GLN A 555 -2.40 -18.88 -13.92
CA GLN A 555 -3.68 -18.37 -14.38
C GLN A 555 -4.09 -19.14 -15.65
N TYR A 556 -5.34 -19.59 -15.70
CA TYR A 556 -5.95 -20.20 -16.86
C TYR A 556 -7.05 -19.32 -17.40
N ASN A 557 -6.88 -18.82 -18.60
CA ASN A 557 -7.85 -17.98 -19.30
C ASN A 557 -8.88 -18.89 -19.98
N LEU A 558 -10.01 -19.17 -19.30
CA LEU A 558 -11.11 -20.00 -19.82
C LEU A 558 -11.60 -19.45 -21.17
N ASN A 559 -11.78 -18.13 -21.22
CA ASN A 559 -12.10 -17.34 -22.38
C ASN A 559 -11.64 -15.89 -22.18
N GLU A 560 -11.90 -14.98 -23.12
CA GLU A 560 -11.50 -13.56 -23.08
C GLU A 560 -12.05 -12.78 -21.87
N THR A 561 -13.08 -13.31 -21.22
CA THR A 561 -13.76 -12.63 -20.11
C THR A 561 -13.59 -13.32 -18.76
N THR A 562 -13.12 -14.57 -18.72
CA THR A 562 -13.07 -15.36 -17.49
C THR A 562 -11.71 -16.01 -17.32
N ALA A 563 -11.06 -15.75 -16.19
CA ALA A 563 -9.81 -16.35 -15.82
C ALA A 563 -9.90 -17.00 -14.43
N LEU A 564 -9.27 -18.16 -14.27
CA LEU A 564 -9.04 -18.83 -12.99
C LEU A 564 -7.58 -18.63 -12.61
N LYS A 565 -7.32 -18.34 -11.32
CA LYS A 565 -5.99 -18.10 -10.80
C LYS A 565 -5.74 -18.97 -9.57
N THR A 566 -4.53 -19.49 -9.45
CA THR A 566 -4.02 -20.06 -8.19
C THR A 566 -2.64 -19.48 -7.92
N ALA A 567 -2.33 -19.29 -6.65
CA ALA A 567 -1.03 -18.78 -6.22
C ALA A 567 -0.61 -19.43 -4.89
N TYR A 568 0.69 -19.59 -4.75
CA TYR A 568 1.36 -19.97 -3.51
C TYR A 568 2.55 -19.07 -3.26
N SER A 569 2.76 -18.64 -2.02
CA SER A 569 4.00 -17.98 -1.61
C SER A 569 4.33 -18.26 -0.16
N LYS A 570 5.65 -18.47 0.12
CA LYS A 570 6.19 -18.48 1.47
C LYS A 570 6.76 -17.12 1.80
N ARG A 571 6.42 -16.60 2.98
CA ARG A 571 6.76 -15.23 3.42
C ARG A 571 7.38 -15.24 4.82
N VAL A 572 7.93 -14.11 5.23
CA VAL A 572 8.47 -13.91 6.57
C VAL A 572 8.10 -12.51 7.10
N ASP A 573 7.82 -12.41 8.41
CA ASP A 573 7.80 -11.14 9.15
C ASP A 573 8.86 -11.19 10.25
N ARG A 574 9.73 -10.18 10.28
CA ARG A 574 10.86 -10.14 11.21
C ARG A 574 10.60 -9.14 12.31
N PRO A 575 10.81 -9.52 13.59
CA PRO A 575 10.59 -8.61 14.72
C PRO A 575 11.41 -7.32 14.55
N SER A 576 10.78 -6.18 14.83
CA SER A 576 11.46 -4.87 14.91
C SER A 576 12.28 -4.76 16.18
N ALA A 577 13.18 -3.75 16.26
CA ALA A 577 13.95 -3.46 17.48
C ALA A 577 13.02 -3.23 18.68
N PHE A 578 11.93 -2.50 18.50
CA PHE A 578 10.93 -2.28 19.54
C PHE A 578 10.34 -3.58 20.10
N LYS A 579 9.93 -4.52 19.25
CA LYS A 579 9.40 -5.82 19.67
C LYS A 579 10.45 -6.71 20.34
N LEU A 580 11.74 -6.48 20.05
CA LEU A 580 12.87 -7.21 20.67
C LEU A 580 13.37 -6.56 21.96
N ASN A 581 12.90 -5.36 22.31
CA ASN A 581 13.32 -4.63 23.49
C ASN A 581 12.65 -5.18 24.76
N PRO A 582 13.38 -5.87 25.67
CA PRO A 582 12.81 -6.38 26.91
C PRO A 582 12.64 -5.32 28.00
N PHE A 583 13.17 -4.12 27.78
CA PHE A 583 13.04 -3.03 28.72
C PHE A 583 11.66 -2.39 28.60
N ARG A 584 11.07 -2.09 29.76
CA ARG A 584 9.69 -1.62 29.81
C ARG A 584 9.59 -0.14 29.46
N GLU A 585 8.58 0.22 28.71
CA GLU A 585 8.13 1.60 28.51
C GLU A 585 6.80 1.81 29.25
N ARG A 586 6.58 2.99 29.82
CA ARG A 586 5.26 3.35 30.34
C ARG A 586 4.43 3.95 29.19
N GLU A 587 3.43 3.22 28.73
CA GLU A 587 2.53 3.67 27.66
C GLU A 587 1.44 4.62 28.21
N HIS A 588 0.85 4.25 29.35
CA HIS A 588 -0.14 5.01 30.11
C HIS A 588 0.12 4.82 31.59
N SER A 589 -0.56 5.59 32.44
CA SER A 589 -0.41 5.48 33.91
C SER A 589 -0.62 4.04 34.42
N GLU A 590 -1.57 3.31 33.82
CA GLU A 590 -1.96 1.97 34.22
C GLU A 590 -1.34 0.84 33.39
N THR A 591 -0.44 1.16 32.45
CA THR A 591 0.05 0.17 31.48
C THR A 591 1.52 0.33 31.15
N LEU A 592 2.26 -0.76 31.31
CA LEU A 592 3.61 -0.94 30.80
C LEU A 592 3.59 -1.72 29.49
N GLU A 593 4.60 -1.53 28.66
CA GLU A 593 4.80 -2.28 27.43
C GLU A 593 6.27 -2.68 27.28
N GLN A 594 6.52 -3.92 26.86
CA GLN A 594 7.86 -4.45 26.59
C GLN A 594 7.84 -5.44 25.42
N GLY A 595 9.00 -5.62 24.82
CA GLY A 595 9.24 -6.69 23.85
C GLY A 595 9.81 -7.96 24.50
N ASP A 596 10.13 -8.93 23.65
CA ASP A 596 10.82 -10.16 24.03
C ASP A 596 12.07 -10.31 23.15
N LYS A 597 13.25 -10.29 23.77
CA LYS A 597 14.55 -10.42 23.09
C LYS A 597 14.70 -11.73 22.31
N ASN A 598 13.94 -12.75 22.68
CA ASN A 598 13.99 -14.09 22.09
C ASN A 598 13.02 -14.29 20.92
N LEU A 599 12.29 -13.24 20.49
CA LEU A 599 11.35 -13.37 19.39
C LEU A 599 11.98 -13.94 18.12
N LEU A 600 11.33 -14.98 17.61
CA LEU A 600 11.62 -15.58 16.32
C LEU A 600 10.81 -14.91 15.23
N PRO A 601 11.32 -14.88 13.98
CA PRO A 601 10.53 -14.46 12.83
C PRO A 601 9.29 -15.34 12.63
N GLU A 602 8.20 -14.72 12.18
CA GLU A 602 7.00 -15.41 11.74
C GLU A 602 7.19 -15.89 10.31
N PHE A 603 6.86 -17.14 10.02
CA PHE A 603 6.88 -17.68 8.66
C PHE A 603 5.46 -18.00 8.21
N THR A 604 5.11 -17.51 7.03
CA THR A 604 3.75 -17.60 6.48
C THR A 604 3.74 -18.40 5.19
N ASP A 605 2.90 -19.41 5.12
CA ASP A 605 2.52 -20.10 3.89
C ASP A 605 1.13 -19.60 3.45
N LEU A 606 1.03 -19.06 2.24
CA LEU A 606 -0.19 -18.52 1.64
C LEU A 606 -0.55 -19.29 0.38
N VAL A 607 -1.79 -19.77 0.32
CA VAL A 607 -2.40 -20.38 -0.88
C VAL A 607 -3.61 -19.55 -1.28
N GLU A 608 -3.73 -19.23 -2.56
CA GLU A 608 -4.88 -18.51 -3.13
C GLU A 608 -5.53 -19.30 -4.27
N LEU A 609 -6.84 -19.22 -4.39
CA LEU A 609 -7.62 -19.69 -5.52
C LEU A 609 -8.63 -18.61 -5.92
N GLY A 610 -8.50 -18.07 -7.11
CA GLY A 610 -9.27 -16.92 -7.55
C GLY A 610 -9.98 -17.14 -8.88
N ILE A 611 -11.06 -16.41 -9.08
CA ILE A 611 -11.76 -16.25 -10.34
C ILE A 611 -11.95 -14.78 -10.62
N THR A 612 -11.70 -14.37 -11.87
CA THR A 612 -12.00 -13.03 -12.37
C THR A 612 -12.92 -13.15 -13.57
N LYS A 613 -13.97 -12.35 -13.62
CA LYS A 613 -14.93 -12.32 -14.73
C LYS A 613 -15.21 -10.89 -15.18
N LYS A 614 -14.96 -10.60 -16.45
CA LYS A 614 -15.40 -9.36 -17.11
C LYS A 614 -16.85 -9.51 -17.56
N LEU A 615 -17.68 -8.52 -17.26
CA LEU A 615 -19.10 -8.46 -17.59
C LEU A 615 -19.34 -7.29 -18.55
N GLY A 616 -19.31 -7.56 -19.88
CA GLY A 616 -19.35 -6.50 -20.89
C GLY A 616 -18.06 -5.67 -20.94
N LYS A 617 -18.16 -4.39 -21.29
CA LYS A 617 -16.98 -3.53 -21.54
C LYS A 617 -16.31 -3.00 -20.27
N ASN A 618 -17.10 -2.68 -19.25
CA ASN A 618 -16.63 -1.88 -18.09
C ASN A 618 -16.96 -2.50 -16.73
N ASN A 619 -17.60 -3.67 -16.68
CA ASN A 619 -17.97 -4.33 -15.45
C ASN A 619 -17.05 -5.53 -15.20
N SER A 620 -16.74 -5.79 -13.96
CA SER A 620 -15.93 -6.94 -13.57
C SER A 620 -16.29 -7.43 -12.17
N LEU A 621 -16.10 -8.73 -11.99
CA LEU A 621 -16.20 -9.41 -10.70
C LEU A 621 -14.92 -10.17 -10.46
N PHE A 622 -14.48 -10.23 -9.22
CA PHE A 622 -13.48 -11.20 -8.79
C PHE A 622 -13.85 -11.79 -7.43
N ALA A 623 -13.43 -13.01 -7.22
CA ALA A 623 -13.48 -13.67 -5.92
C ALA A 623 -12.18 -14.45 -5.73
N THR A 624 -11.58 -14.38 -4.54
CA THR A 624 -10.37 -15.12 -4.19
C THR A 624 -10.56 -15.76 -2.83
N ALA A 625 -10.58 -17.09 -2.79
CA ALA A 625 -10.45 -17.84 -1.55
C ALA A 625 -8.96 -17.95 -1.20
N TYR A 626 -8.63 -17.83 0.08
CA TYR A 626 -7.25 -17.93 0.53
C TYR A 626 -7.15 -18.70 1.84
N PHE A 627 -6.03 -19.39 2.00
CA PHE A 627 -5.62 -20.03 3.25
C PHE A 627 -4.22 -19.53 3.60
N LYS A 628 -4.07 -18.99 4.80
CA LYS A 628 -2.81 -18.52 5.37
C LYS A 628 -2.50 -19.30 6.63
N HIS A 629 -1.29 -19.84 6.74
CA HIS A 629 -0.75 -20.48 7.94
C HIS A 629 0.51 -19.73 8.39
N VAL A 630 0.54 -19.35 9.66
CA VAL A 630 1.64 -18.58 10.26
C VAL A 630 2.27 -19.42 11.38
N GLU A 631 3.57 -19.69 11.25
CA GLU A 631 4.40 -20.28 12.29
C GLU A 631 5.05 -19.18 13.14
N ASN A 632 5.27 -19.45 14.44
CA ASN A 632 5.85 -18.51 15.41
C ASN A 632 5.07 -17.20 15.52
N LEU A 633 3.75 -17.25 15.45
CA LEU A 633 2.89 -16.06 15.48
C LEU A 633 3.24 -15.19 16.69
N VAL A 634 3.55 -13.94 16.44
CA VAL A 634 3.82 -12.92 17.46
C VAL A 634 2.51 -12.26 17.85
N ASN A 635 2.17 -12.32 19.11
CA ASN A 635 1.00 -11.62 19.64
C ASN A 635 1.39 -10.77 20.85
N ARG A 636 0.62 -9.71 21.08
CA ARG A 636 0.70 -8.89 22.27
C ARG A 636 -0.20 -9.50 23.35
N VAL A 637 0.39 -9.92 24.45
CA VAL A 637 -0.29 -10.54 25.59
C VAL A 637 -0.27 -9.58 26.76
N ASN A 638 -1.40 -9.41 27.43
CA ASN A 638 -1.50 -8.62 28.64
C ASN A 638 -1.51 -9.54 29.85
N GLN A 639 -0.83 -9.11 30.90
CA GLN A 639 -0.84 -9.73 32.24
C GLN A 639 -0.77 -8.66 33.30
N VAL A 640 -1.05 -8.99 34.54
CA VAL A 640 -0.76 -8.09 35.66
C VAL A 640 0.74 -8.11 35.92
N TYR A 641 1.33 -6.95 36.19
CA TYR A 641 2.74 -6.82 36.54
C TYR A 641 3.03 -7.54 37.85
N ASP A 642 4.07 -8.36 37.89
CA ASP A 642 4.46 -9.18 39.07
C ASP A 642 5.89 -8.88 39.54
N GLY A 643 6.51 -7.79 39.09
CA GLY A 643 7.85 -7.37 39.46
C GLY A 643 7.92 -6.56 40.76
N PRO A 644 9.10 -6.05 41.12
CA PRO A 644 9.25 -5.15 42.27
C PRO A 644 8.47 -3.85 42.06
N PRO A 645 8.14 -3.09 43.12
CA PRO A 645 7.45 -1.80 43.00
C PRO A 645 8.11 -0.92 41.94
N ILE A 646 7.31 -0.42 40.97
CA ILE A 646 7.81 0.41 39.89
C ILE A 646 8.31 1.74 40.42
N ASP A 647 7.63 2.26 41.41
CA ASP A 647 7.94 3.46 42.10
C ASP A 647 7.60 3.34 43.59
N PRO A 648 8.60 3.11 44.47
CA PRO A 648 8.34 2.99 45.90
C PRO A 648 7.77 4.25 46.54
N GLN A 649 7.87 5.41 45.89
CA GLN A 649 7.33 6.68 46.39
C GLN A 649 5.89 6.95 45.89
N ASP A 650 5.43 6.20 44.90
CA ASP A 650 4.13 6.34 44.28
C ASP A 650 3.21 5.13 44.52
N PRO A 651 2.38 5.15 45.54
CA PRO A 651 1.54 4.00 45.92
C PRO A 651 0.49 3.65 44.91
N ARG A 652 0.26 4.48 43.87
CA ARG A 652 -0.72 4.23 42.80
C ARG A 652 -0.43 2.97 42.01
N PHE A 653 0.84 2.53 41.96
CA PHE A 653 1.33 1.57 40.98
C PHE A 653 2.05 0.36 41.59
N ASP A 654 1.90 0.11 42.89
CA ASP A 654 2.49 -1.08 43.50
C ASP A 654 1.86 -2.36 42.93
N ASN A 655 2.53 -2.96 41.93
CA ASN A 655 2.23 -4.30 41.38
C ASN A 655 0.79 -4.49 40.85
N VAL A 656 0.09 -3.42 40.51
CA VAL A 656 -1.34 -3.49 40.10
C VAL A 656 -1.58 -3.06 38.66
N VAL A 657 -0.53 -2.64 37.96
CA VAL A 657 -0.62 -2.18 36.54
C VAL A 657 -0.56 -3.35 35.59
N LEU A 658 -1.01 -3.12 34.37
CA LEU A 658 -0.89 -4.09 33.27
C LEU A 658 0.50 -4.04 32.65
N ASP A 659 1.04 -5.22 32.33
CA ASP A 659 2.27 -5.40 31.54
C ASP A 659 1.91 -6.06 30.21
N ARG A 660 2.20 -5.37 29.11
CA ARG A 660 1.95 -5.82 27.74
C ARG A 660 3.23 -6.34 27.13
N ILE A 661 3.23 -7.58 26.72
CA ILE A 661 4.44 -8.27 26.24
C ILE A 661 4.21 -8.79 24.83
N TYR A 662 5.14 -8.56 23.93
CA TYR A 662 5.19 -9.23 22.63
C TYR A 662 5.83 -10.61 22.80
N SER A 663 5.15 -11.66 22.33
CA SER A 663 5.68 -13.03 22.43
C SER A 663 5.27 -13.89 21.25
N ASN A 664 6.10 -14.90 20.90
CA ASN A 664 5.69 -15.96 20.00
C ASN A 664 4.73 -16.90 20.73
N VAL A 665 3.45 -16.83 20.45
CA VAL A 665 2.40 -17.57 21.19
C VAL A 665 2.00 -18.89 20.53
N GLY A 666 2.48 -19.20 19.31
CA GLY A 666 2.17 -20.46 18.63
C GLY A 666 1.92 -20.30 17.15
N THR A 667 0.81 -20.83 16.65
CA THR A 667 0.44 -20.80 15.23
C THR A 667 -0.85 -20.06 14.98
N GLY A 668 -0.93 -19.37 13.83
CA GLY A 668 -2.12 -18.71 13.34
C GLY A 668 -2.59 -19.32 12.01
N GLN A 669 -3.89 -19.47 11.82
CA GLN A 669 -4.48 -19.90 10.56
C GLN A 669 -5.61 -18.97 10.16
N SER A 670 -5.64 -18.55 8.91
CA SER A 670 -6.75 -17.77 8.36
C SER A 670 -7.31 -18.45 7.11
N LEU A 671 -8.61 -18.72 7.10
CA LEU A 671 -9.34 -19.15 5.92
C LEU A 671 -10.32 -18.06 5.54
N GLY A 672 -10.21 -17.50 4.34
CA GLY A 672 -11.04 -16.39 3.96
C GLY A 672 -11.42 -16.36 2.49
N VAL A 673 -12.35 -15.47 2.18
CA VAL A 673 -12.78 -15.13 0.82
C VAL A 673 -12.80 -13.62 0.67
N GLU A 674 -12.09 -13.15 -0.32
CA GLU A 674 -12.13 -11.77 -0.80
C GLU A 674 -13.01 -11.70 -2.03
N PHE A 675 -13.87 -10.72 -2.08
CA PHE A 675 -14.74 -10.42 -3.21
C PHE A 675 -14.59 -8.97 -3.62
N GLY A 676 -14.63 -8.72 -4.92
CA GLY A 676 -14.69 -7.36 -5.43
C GLY A 676 -15.45 -7.28 -6.75
N SER A 677 -16.10 -6.16 -6.92
CA SER A 677 -16.92 -5.91 -8.12
C SER A 677 -16.80 -4.46 -8.55
N ASN A 678 -16.72 -4.24 -9.85
CA ASN A 678 -16.82 -2.92 -10.45
C ASN A 678 -18.00 -2.95 -11.41
N PHE A 679 -19.02 -2.12 -11.15
CA PHE A 679 -20.23 -2.03 -11.95
C PHE A 679 -20.49 -0.61 -12.38
N ASN A 680 -20.70 -0.43 -13.67
CA ASN A 680 -21.37 0.73 -14.23
C ASN A 680 -22.87 0.42 -14.31
N ILE A 681 -23.61 0.90 -13.28
CA ILE A 681 -25.06 0.71 -13.16
C ILE A 681 -25.76 1.41 -14.32
N THR A 682 -25.26 2.60 -14.67
CA THR A 682 -25.60 3.36 -15.88
C THR A 682 -24.32 3.99 -16.45
N GLU A 683 -24.39 4.69 -17.58
CA GLU A 683 -23.25 5.47 -18.12
C GLU A 683 -22.78 6.58 -17.18
N LYS A 684 -23.64 7.01 -16.25
CA LYS A 684 -23.34 8.08 -15.29
C LYS A 684 -23.10 7.58 -13.87
N TRP A 685 -23.42 6.33 -13.57
CA TRP A 685 -23.36 5.79 -12.23
C TRP A 685 -22.47 4.55 -12.19
N SER A 686 -21.30 4.70 -11.62
CA SER A 686 -20.34 3.62 -11.36
C SER A 686 -20.27 3.29 -9.87
N SER A 687 -20.10 2.01 -9.55
CA SER A 687 -19.97 1.55 -8.17
C SER A 687 -18.92 0.46 -8.06
N PHE A 688 -18.05 0.58 -7.07
CA PHE A 688 -17.10 -0.44 -6.66
C PHE A 688 -17.50 -0.97 -5.28
N LEU A 689 -17.58 -2.29 -5.14
CA LEU A 689 -17.83 -2.98 -3.89
C LEU A 689 -16.71 -3.97 -3.66
N GLY A 690 -16.02 -3.85 -2.52
CA GLY A 690 -15.04 -4.80 -2.02
C GLY A 690 -15.50 -5.40 -0.69
N ALA A 691 -15.31 -6.68 -0.49
CA ALA A 691 -15.60 -7.35 0.77
C ALA A 691 -14.53 -8.41 1.05
N ASN A 692 -14.22 -8.61 2.32
CA ASN A 692 -13.35 -9.69 2.78
C ASN A 692 -13.99 -10.32 4.01
N VAL A 693 -14.10 -11.65 4.02
CA VAL A 693 -14.60 -12.43 5.16
C VAL A 693 -13.58 -13.51 5.44
N TYR A 694 -13.13 -13.62 6.67
CA TYR A 694 -12.22 -14.69 7.07
C TYR A 694 -12.47 -15.15 8.50
N ASN A 695 -12.16 -16.43 8.73
CA ASN A 695 -12.06 -17.01 10.06
C ASN A 695 -10.59 -17.12 10.43
N PHE A 696 -10.22 -16.58 11.58
CA PHE A 696 -8.88 -16.65 12.15
C PHE A 696 -8.86 -17.56 13.37
N LYS A 697 -7.96 -18.52 13.37
CA LYS A 697 -7.70 -19.41 14.50
C LYS A 697 -6.30 -19.22 15.02
N LEU A 698 -6.19 -19.05 16.33
CA LEU A 698 -4.94 -19.02 17.08
C LEU A 698 -4.88 -20.28 17.96
N ASP A 699 -3.77 -21.00 17.91
CA ASP A 699 -3.49 -22.13 18.81
C ASP A 699 -2.05 -22.02 19.33
N GLY A 700 -1.93 -21.86 20.65
CA GLY A 700 -0.63 -21.64 21.25
C GLY A 700 -0.63 -21.65 22.77
N GLN A 701 0.49 -21.22 23.33
CA GLN A 701 0.74 -21.12 24.76
C GLN A 701 1.58 -19.89 25.10
N TYR A 702 1.32 -19.33 26.26
CA TYR A 702 2.12 -18.24 26.83
C TYR A 702 2.26 -18.48 28.33
N ASN A 703 3.50 -18.52 28.86
CA ASN A 703 3.80 -18.78 30.29
C ASN A 703 3.04 -20.01 30.84
N GLY A 704 2.95 -21.11 30.03
CA GLY A 704 2.25 -22.33 30.44
C GLY A 704 0.72 -22.26 30.35
N LYS A 705 0.14 -21.10 30.05
CA LYS A 705 -1.30 -20.92 29.80
C LYS A 705 -1.61 -21.15 28.33
N VAL A 706 -2.71 -21.88 28.07
CA VAL A 706 -3.19 -22.10 26.70
C VAL A 706 -3.83 -20.81 26.17
N VAL A 707 -3.37 -20.33 25.01
CA VAL A 707 -3.92 -19.17 24.31
C VAL A 707 -4.62 -19.67 23.05
N LYS A 708 -5.94 -19.58 23.01
CA LYS A 708 -6.75 -19.98 21.86
C LYS A 708 -7.68 -18.87 21.44
N GLY A 709 -7.78 -18.66 20.13
CA GLY A 709 -8.75 -17.76 19.53
C GLY A 709 -9.40 -18.40 18.31
N ASP A 710 -10.68 -18.19 18.14
CA ASP A 710 -11.44 -18.56 16.93
C ASP A 710 -12.43 -17.41 16.66
N ALA A 711 -12.16 -16.65 15.63
CA ALA A 711 -12.92 -15.43 15.33
C ALA A 711 -13.20 -15.32 13.84
N THR A 712 -14.43 -14.99 13.49
CA THR A 712 -14.79 -14.58 12.13
C THR A 712 -14.86 -13.06 12.06
N GLN A 713 -14.16 -12.48 11.11
CA GLN A 713 -14.17 -11.05 10.84
C GLN A 713 -14.53 -10.79 9.39
N TYR A 714 -15.25 -9.69 9.14
CA TYR A 714 -15.53 -9.24 7.78
C TYR A 714 -15.36 -7.73 7.66
N SER A 715 -15.00 -7.31 6.46
CA SER A 715 -14.90 -5.90 6.08
C SER A 715 -15.63 -5.63 4.77
N LEU A 716 -16.12 -4.41 4.61
CA LEU A 716 -16.84 -3.95 3.44
C LEU A 716 -16.34 -2.56 3.05
N ASN A 717 -15.99 -2.39 1.77
CA ASN A 717 -15.60 -1.12 1.19
C ASN A 717 -16.50 -0.83 -0.02
N LEU A 718 -17.33 0.19 0.09
CA LEU A 718 -18.21 0.68 -0.98
C LEU A 718 -17.71 2.02 -1.48
N ASN A 719 -17.63 2.16 -2.79
CA ASN A 719 -17.37 3.43 -3.47
C ASN A 719 -18.37 3.57 -4.60
N SER A 720 -19.23 4.57 -4.56
CA SER A 720 -20.31 4.79 -5.52
C SER A 720 -20.23 6.23 -6.03
N SER A 721 -20.08 6.39 -7.35
CA SER A 721 -19.86 7.67 -8.03
C SER A 721 -20.97 7.94 -9.03
N TYR A 722 -21.57 9.11 -8.94
CA TYR A 722 -22.58 9.60 -9.90
C TYR A 722 -22.06 10.84 -10.63
N ASN A 723 -21.90 10.73 -11.95
CA ASN A 723 -21.47 11.81 -12.84
C ASN A 723 -22.70 12.57 -13.35
N PHE A 724 -22.99 13.76 -12.82
CA PHE A 724 -24.05 14.61 -13.34
C PHE A 724 -23.78 15.01 -14.78
N ASN A 725 -22.53 15.35 -15.05
CA ASN A 725 -21.95 15.67 -16.35
C ASN A 725 -20.42 15.47 -16.33
N ASP A 726 -19.72 15.81 -17.41
CA ASP A 726 -18.25 15.63 -17.55
C ASP A 726 -17.42 16.44 -16.55
N THR A 727 -18.02 17.42 -15.89
CA THR A 727 -17.33 18.33 -14.95
C THR A 727 -17.79 18.20 -13.50
N ALA A 728 -18.88 17.47 -13.23
CA ALA A 728 -19.46 17.38 -11.88
C ALA A 728 -19.73 15.93 -11.49
N THR A 729 -19.17 15.49 -10.35
CA THR A 729 -19.30 14.13 -9.81
C THR A 729 -19.62 14.20 -8.34
N LEU A 730 -20.58 13.39 -7.90
CA LEU A 730 -20.85 13.09 -6.50
C LEU A 730 -20.36 11.68 -6.21
N GLN A 731 -19.62 11.47 -5.11
CA GLN A 731 -19.13 10.18 -4.70
C GLN A 731 -19.46 9.93 -3.23
N PHE A 732 -20.04 8.77 -2.95
CA PHE A 732 -20.24 8.24 -1.61
C PHE A 732 -19.29 7.08 -1.37
N THR A 733 -18.62 7.05 -0.21
CA THR A 733 -17.80 5.93 0.21
C THR A 733 -18.21 5.47 1.61
N PHE A 734 -18.13 4.18 1.84
CA PHE A 734 -18.45 3.57 3.11
C PHE A 734 -17.47 2.43 3.40
N ASN A 735 -16.78 2.55 4.51
CA ASN A 735 -15.85 1.54 5.01
C ASN A 735 -16.43 0.96 6.31
N TYR A 736 -16.47 -0.35 6.39
CA TYR A 736 -16.96 -1.07 7.56
C TYR A 736 -16.00 -2.19 7.94
N LEU A 737 -15.72 -2.31 9.22
CA LEU A 737 -14.98 -3.40 9.84
C LEU A 737 -15.85 -3.99 10.95
N SER A 738 -16.13 -5.30 10.91
CA SER A 738 -16.90 -5.99 11.93
C SER A 738 -16.15 -6.04 13.26
N GLU A 739 -16.84 -6.32 14.32
CA GLU A 739 -16.22 -6.74 15.57
C GLU A 739 -15.29 -7.94 15.36
N ARG A 740 -14.27 -8.05 16.21
CA ARG A 740 -13.30 -9.13 16.19
C ARG A 740 -13.04 -9.63 17.61
N LYS A 741 -13.19 -10.92 17.83
CA LYS A 741 -12.65 -11.55 19.03
C LYS A 741 -11.15 -11.74 18.90
N THR A 742 -10.40 -11.39 19.92
CA THR A 742 -8.96 -11.58 20.04
C THR A 742 -8.63 -12.71 20.99
N ALA A 743 -7.36 -13.02 21.20
CA ALA A 743 -6.93 -14.06 22.13
C ALA A 743 -7.37 -13.80 23.59
N GLN A 744 -7.49 -12.53 23.99
CA GLN A 744 -7.82 -12.13 25.37
C GLN A 744 -9.03 -11.21 25.46
N GLY A 745 -9.81 -11.00 24.38
CA GLY A 745 -10.92 -10.07 24.40
C GLY A 745 -11.56 -9.82 23.06
N GLU A 746 -11.92 -8.57 22.80
CA GLU A 746 -12.59 -8.18 21.55
C GLU A 746 -12.32 -6.72 21.16
N ASP A 747 -12.30 -6.48 19.86
CA ASP A 747 -12.39 -5.15 19.27
C ASP A 747 -13.82 -4.95 18.74
N SER A 748 -14.45 -3.83 19.04
CA SER A 748 -15.78 -3.52 18.51
C SER A 748 -15.70 -3.21 17.00
N ARG A 749 -16.85 -3.18 16.35
CA ARG A 749 -16.95 -2.71 14.96
C ARG A 749 -16.44 -1.29 14.80
N PHE A 750 -16.01 -0.98 13.58
CA PHE A 750 -15.60 0.36 13.16
C PHE A 750 -16.16 0.68 11.78
N TYR A 751 -16.63 1.88 11.52
CA TYR A 751 -17.08 2.32 10.21
C TYR A 751 -16.94 3.82 9.99
N SER A 752 -16.88 4.22 8.71
CA SER A 752 -16.68 5.62 8.30
C SER A 752 -17.39 5.85 6.96
N PRO A 753 -18.56 6.50 6.95
CA PRO A 753 -19.21 6.98 5.72
C PRO A 753 -18.67 8.36 5.33
N ASN A 754 -18.49 8.59 4.00
CA ASN A 754 -18.01 9.86 3.50
C ASN A 754 -18.75 10.23 2.21
N LEU A 755 -18.96 11.54 1.99
CA LEU A 755 -19.54 12.11 0.79
C LEU A 755 -18.58 13.13 0.19
N SER A 756 -18.39 13.12 -1.12
CA SER A 756 -17.57 14.11 -1.80
C SER A 756 -18.24 14.62 -3.07
N PHE A 757 -18.13 15.91 -3.31
CA PHE A 757 -18.61 16.56 -4.54
C PHE A 757 -17.42 17.23 -5.22
N LYS A 758 -17.15 16.79 -6.46
CA LYS A 758 -16.11 17.35 -7.30
C LYS A 758 -16.73 18.18 -8.42
N LYS A 759 -16.13 19.35 -8.68
CA LYS A 759 -16.46 20.20 -9.83
C LYS A 759 -15.20 20.69 -10.50
N SER A 760 -15.17 20.54 -11.84
CA SER A 760 -14.09 21.05 -12.69
C SER A 760 -14.51 22.33 -13.39
N PHE A 761 -13.56 23.26 -13.54
CA PHE A 761 -13.73 24.56 -14.18
C PHE A 761 -12.56 24.82 -15.15
N LEU A 762 -12.69 25.82 -16.05
CA LEU A 762 -11.64 26.27 -16.94
C LEU A 762 -11.01 25.12 -17.75
N ASP A 763 -11.82 24.33 -18.45
CA ASP A 763 -11.39 23.17 -19.23
C ASP A 763 -10.54 22.19 -18.40
N ASN A 764 -11.03 21.86 -17.22
CA ASN A 764 -10.39 20.97 -16.23
C ASN A 764 -9.01 21.47 -15.71
N ARG A 765 -8.72 22.76 -15.83
CA ARG A 765 -7.51 23.36 -15.22
C ARG A 765 -7.69 23.58 -13.73
N VAL A 766 -8.89 23.94 -13.29
CA VAL A 766 -9.26 24.05 -11.87
C VAL A 766 -10.17 22.91 -11.51
N VAL A 767 -9.87 22.20 -10.47
CA VAL A 767 -10.72 21.14 -9.89
C VAL A 767 -10.93 21.47 -8.43
N ALA A 768 -12.17 21.69 -8.03
CA ALA A 768 -12.56 21.84 -6.63
C ALA A 768 -13.27 20.57 -6.16
N THR A 769 -12.91 20.08 -4.97
CA THR A 769 -13.56 18.93 -4.32
C THR A 769 -13.92 19.31 -2.90
N LEU A 770 -15.21 19.27 -2.59
CA LEU A 770 -15.74 19.42 -1.24
C LEU A 770 -16.00 18.02 -0.69
N GLN A 771 -15.52 17.75 0.53
CA GLN A 771 -15.64 16.45 1.17
C GLN A 771 -16.30 16.61 2.54
N TRP A 772 -17.23 15.73 2.84
CA TRP A 772 -17.79 15.52 4.15
C TRP A 772 -17.36 14.14 4.62
N GLN A 773 -16.45 14.10 5.58
CA GLN A 773 -15.80 12.87 6.06
C GLN A 773 -16.35 12.47 7.43
N ASN A 774 -16.37 11.15 7.67
CA ASN A 774 -16.90 10.54 8.90
C ASN A 774 -18.30 11.06 9.24
N MET A 775 -19.20 11.02 8.26
CA MET A 775 -20.58 11.55 8.43
C MET A 775 -21.27 10.84 9.58
N ASP A 776 -21.77 11.59 10.56
CA ASP A 776 -22.66 11.03 11.57
C ASP A 776 -24.08 10.95 11.02
N LEU A 777 -24.53 9.72 10.75
CA LEU A 777 -25.88 9.47 10.24
C LEU A 777 -26.91 9.26 11.38
N GLY A 778 -26.50 9.36 12.64
CA GLY A 778 -27.35 9.13 13.81
C GLY A 778 -27.87 7.70 13.96
N LEU A 779 -27.29 6.74 13.21
CA LEU A 779 -27.70 5.33 13.24
C LEU A 779 -26.88 4.49 14.21
N LEU A 780 -25.60 4.78 14.28
CA LEU A 780 -24.60 4.09 15.10
C LEU A 780 -23.48 5.08 15.39
N ASN A 781 -22.60 4.78 16.35
CA ASN A 781 -21.43 5.62 16.65
C ASN A 781 -20.41 5.55 15.50
N THR A 782 -20.29 6.63 14.76
CA THR A 782 -19.37 6.78 13.63
C THR A 782 -17.97 7.10 14.14
N ASN A 783 -16.92 6.56 13.50
CA ASN A 783 -15.52 6.82 13.81
C ASN A 783 -15.16 6.54 15.29
N GLU A 784 -15.79 5.55 15.89
CA GLU A 784 -15.61 5.11 17.28
C GLU A 784 -15.24 3.63 17.31
N GLN A 785 -14.31 3.27 18.20
CA GLN A 785 -13.93 1.86 18.40
C GLN A 785 -13.55 1.60 19.84
N ARG A 786 -14.13 0.53 20.39
CA ARG A 786 -13.82 0.00 21.71
C ARG A 786 -12.94 -1.23 21.60
N ILE A 787 -11.85 -1.24 22.37
CA ILE A 787 -10.91 -2.36 22.50
C ILE A 787 -11.01 -2.90 23.91
N THR A 788 -11.32 -4.19 24.05
CA THR A 788 -11.47 -4.85 25.34
C THR A 788 -10.52 -6.02 25.44
N THR A 789 -9.86 -6.18 26.59
CA THR A 789 -8.99 -7.32 26.88
C THR A 789 -9.23 -7.76 28.34
N ALA A 790 -9.30 -9.07 28.59
CA ALA A 790 -9.57 -9.59 29.93
C ALA A 790 -8.90 -10.94 30.19
N GLU A 791 -8.57 -11.20 31.43
CA GLU A 791 -8.26 -12.52 32.00
C GLU A 791 -9.11 -12.71 33.24
N PRO A 792 -10.08 -13.65 33.24
CA PRO A 792 -11.00 -13.85 34.36
C PRO A 792 -10.26 -14.06 35.70
N GLY A 793 -10.61 -13.26 36.71
CA GLY A 793 -9.99 -13.33 38.03
C GLY A 793 -8.62 -12.67 38.17
N SER A 794 -8.13 -12.00 37.11
CA SER A 794 -6.84 -11.31 37.09
C SER A 794 -6.99 -9.86 36.69
N PHE A 795 -7.49 -9.58 35.47
CA PHE A 795 -7.67 -8.21 35.01
C PHE A 795 -8.78 -8.09 33.96
N PHE A 796 -9.22 -6.85 33.78
CA PHE A 796 -10.06 -6.39 32.67
C PHE A 796 -9.61 -5.01 32.22
N THR A 797 -9.57 -4.76 30.93
CA THR A 797 -9.33 -3.44 30.36
C THR A 797 -10.26 -3.20 29.19
N THR A 798 -10.88 -2.04 29.14
CA THR A 798 -11.61 -1.56 27.97
C THR A 798 -11.24 -0.13 27.69
N THR A 799 -11.01 0.21 26.44
CA THR A 799 -10.74 1.58 26.02
C THR A 799 -11.61 1.90 24.81
N ASN A 800 -12.39 2.93 24.90
CA ASN A 800 -13.19 3.47 23.82
C ASN A 800 -12.51 4.69 23.23
N TYR A 801 -12.19 4.63 21.95
CA TYR A 801 -11.60 5.72 21.18
C TYR A 801 -12.69 6.38 20.35
N VAL A 802 -12.99 7.62 20.63
CA VAL A 802 -13.98 8.44 19.93
C VAL A 802 -13.23 9.51 19.16
N TYR A 803 -13.35 9.48 17.85
CA TYR A 803 -12.70 10.47 16.99
C TYR A 803 -13.74 11.30 16.24
N GLU A 804 -13.27 12.44 15.81
CA GLU A 804 -14.03 13.48 15.15
C GLU A 804 -14.89 12.99 13.99
N VAL A 805 -16.14 13.41 13.99
CA VAL A 805 -17.14 13.19 12.94
C VAL A 805 -17.44 14.49 12.19
N ASP A 806 -18.19 14.41 11.09
CA ASP A 806 -18.69 15.54 10.31
C ASP A 806 -17.62 16.56 9.88
N MET A 807 -16.46 16.07 9.46
CA MET A 807 -15.37 16.91 8.98
C MET A 807 -15.63 17.41 7.55
N ILE A 808 -15.55 18.73 7.36
CA ILE A 808 -15.67 19.35 6.02
C ILE A 808 -14.29 19.77 5.52
N ILE A 809 -13.90 19.28 4.35
CA ILE A 809 -12.60 19.57 3.72
C ILE A 809 -12.83 20.07 2.29
N LEU A 810 -12.22 21.21 1.95
CA LEU A 810 -12.17 21.75 0.59
C LEU A 810 -10.77 21.54 0.02
N ASN A 811 -10.70 20.91 -1.14
CA ASN A 811 -9.48 20.83 -1.95
C ASN A 811 -9.66 21.58 -3.25
N VAL A 812 -8.65 22.36 -3.67
CA VAL A 812 -8.60 23.07 -4.95
C VAL A 812 -7.29 22.78 -5.65
N ALA A 813 -7.37 22.14 -6.80
CA ALA A 813 -6.24 21.81 -7.65
C ALA A 813 -6.18 22.75 -8.86
N TYR A 814 -5.02 23.34 -9.15
CA TYR A 814 -4.77 24.12 -10.36
C TYR A 814 -3.67 23.45 -11.20
N THR A 815 -3.99 23.16 -12.47
CA THR A 815 -3.08 22.53 -13.42
C THR A 815 -2.58 23.52 -14.45
N PHE A 816 -1.27 23.72 -14.50
CA PHE A 816 -0.59 24.49 -15.55
C PHE A 816 -0.19 23.53 -16.68
N ARG A 817 -0.54 23.84 -17.91
CA ARG A 817 -0.13 23.08 -19.09
C ARG A 817 0.64 24.00 -20.01
N ASN A 818 1.84 23.60 -20.38
CA ASN A 818 2.67 24.33 -21.33
C ASN A 818 2.87 23.55 -22.65
N THR A 819 1.97 22.61 -22.95
CA THR A 819 1.98 21.85 -24.19
C THR A 819 0.66 22.02 -24.90
N LYS A 820 0.70 22.21 -26.22
CA LYS A 820 -0.48 22.19 -27.09
C LYS A 820 -1.13 20.80 -27.14
N ASN A 821 -0.48 19.77 -26.60
CA ASN A 821 -0.96 18.40 -26.55
C ASN A 821 -1.30 18.01 -25.10
N LYS A 822 -2.48 17.43 -24.89
CA LYS A 822 -2.91 16.86 -23.61
C LYS A 822 -1.89 15.81 -23.18
N SER A 823 -1.24 15.99 -22.02
CA SER A 823 -0.33 14.99 -21.48
C SER A 823 -1.11 13.78 -21.05
N LYS A 824 -1.00 12.68 -21.78
CA LYS A 824 -1.41 11.36 -21.27
C LYS A 824 -0.32 10.91 -20.30
N PHE A 825 -0.66 10.71 -19.04
CA PHE A 825 0.21 9.96 -18.14
C PHE A 825 0.23 8.52 -18.64
N ILE A 826 1.36 8.07 -19.19
CA ILE A 826 1.54 6.65 -19.52
C ILE A 826 1.71 5.93 -18.19
N ASP A 827 1.04 4.81 -18.03
CA ASP A 827 1.37 3.82 -17.02
C ASP A 827 2.87 3.57 -17.13
N SER A 828 3.63 3.77 -16.06
CA SER A 828 5.06 3.54 -16.11
C SER A 828 5.31 2.12 -16.65
N GLU A 829 6.20 1.98 -17.61
CA GLU A 829 6.49 0.68 -18.25
C GLU A 829 7.05 -0.38 -17.30
N PHE A 830 7.36 -0.01 -16.06
CA PHE A 830 7.79 -0.92 -15.00
C PHE A 830 6.77 -2.03 -14.65
N GLY A 831 5.59 -2.04 -15.22
CA GLY A 831 4.61 -3.11 -15.07
C GLY A 831 4.15 -3.75 -16.39
N LYS A 832 4.59 -3.25 -17.55
CA LYS A 832 4.13 -3.79 -18.86
C LYS A 832 5.13 -4.72 -19.53
N LYS A 833 6.37 -4.78 -19.07
CA LYS A 833 7.43 -5.61 -19.68
C LYS A 833 7.95 -6.73 -18.78
N GLU A 834 7.38 -6.95 -17.62
CA GLU A 834 7.81 -8.03 -16.72
C GLU A 834 7.00 -9.33 -16.89
N PHE A 835 6.17 -9.41 -17.95
CA PHE A 835 5.52 -10.67 -18.37
C PHE A 835 5.42 -10.75 -19.88
#